data_9c604c273309acd97b2bfc5944cd3af8
#
_entry.id   9c604c273309acd97b2bfc5944cd3af8
#
_cell.length_a   1.000
_cell.length_b   1.000
_cell.length_c   1.000
_cell.angle_alpha   90.00
_cell.angle_beta   90.00
_cell.angle_gamma   90.00
#
_symmetry.space_group_name_H-M   'P 1'
#
loop_
_entity.id
_entity.type
_entity.pdbx_description
1 polymer ?
#
loop_
_entity_poly.entity_id
_entity_poly.type
_entity_poly.pdbx_seq_one_letter_code
_entity_poly.pdbx_strand_id
1 'polypeptide(L)'
;MNRWSLAAASAVTAALFLTACGGSGGGGGGLLLPPPASNPPAPPPPAASAPKYTLSIARTEDVPGSFGSAGAYEKITGTFTGEVDPKDTHNAIIQDLALAPTNANGKVEYKSEFVLFKPKDMSKASGVLRYDAPNRGNIVNLDPYFASRGYVFLTAAWQGDVPAAAGKVTLTVPVAKNPDGSTITGPYRAELLPTVATGDSLPLPGGPFNAAMQAYATASLDNTKPGYVLTRRVNEEDARQLIPASEWKFAKCAAGNPFPGTPDETSVCLKAGWDPAYMYELVYVAKDPKVMGLGLAALRDMIAFFHHEASDAAGTANPVASAIRNTIASGVSQCGNFMKTFVHLGFNEDRAGRKVFDGVFAQIAARQTNINTRFAIPGGGGGVRSDHTAFGQAGTRGLSKDYVDDVAQRRGGILSRCEATGTCPKLFIGFSGTEFYVLQGSPLLTDAWGTTDLAQPANARVYYYASSHHLLGLPSMPGSAAGALYATNGNAAVIPVVRALYQNLEDWVVKGTNPPDSQVPRLADGTLVRPQQVKFPAIPGVGYTGLVNTFSLLDWGPSYRPQDESGIPTQVPPAYLGRDYAILVPQVDADGNDIAGIRSLDVAVPLGTNTGWNYTNKPATIDQAGLFGAYFPFAKTTAARTGSGDPRLSLQERYTDQAGYVSAVTAAANDLVARRFMLRVDADAAIAAAAATPVLP
;
A
#
# COMPACT_ATOMS: atom_id res chain seq x y z
N MET A 1 24.95 45.84 24.77
CA MET A 1 26.27 46.49 24.77
C MET A 1 27.11 45.79 23.74
N ASN A 2 27.55 46.59 22.76
CA ASN A 2 28.64 46.42 21.79
C ASN A 2 28.71 45.11 20.93
N ARG A 3 28.41 45.18 19.62
CA ARG A 3 29.09 45.79 18.44
C ARG A 3 30.48 45.22 18.15
N TRP A 4 30.68 44.69 16.95
CA TRP A 4 31.45 45.09 15.75
C TRP A 4 31.52 43.90 14.81
N SER A 5 31.09 43.83 13.61
CA SER A 5 31.17 44.51 12.29
C SER A 5 32.47 44.28 11.51
N LEU A 6 32.24 44.07 10.20
CA LEU A 6 33.01 44.27 8.96
C LEU A 6 33.76 43.05 8.43
N ALA A 7 33.45 42.53 7.30
CA ALA A 7 33.40 42.95 5.89
C ALA A 7 34.73 42.73 5.14
N ALA A 8 34.67 42.04 4.03
CA ALA A 8 35.34 42.45 2.79
C ALA A 8 34.90 41.55 1.61
N ALA A 9 34.47 42.21 0.58
CA ALA A 9 34.13 41.72 -0.74
C ALA A 9 35.37 41.59 -1.62
N SER A 10 35.30 40.74 -2.65
CA SER A 10 36.01 40.96 -3.90
C SER A 10 35.27 40.30 -5.07
N ALA A 11 34.85 41.12 -5.98
CA ALA A 11 34.32 40.82 -7.31
C ALA A 11 35.48 40.89 -8.32
N VAL A 12 35.39 40.09 -9.40
CA VAL A 12 36.04 40.33 -10.72
C VAL A 12 35.33 39.40 -11.72
N THR A 13 34.57 39.85 -12.59
CA THR A 13 34.62 40.53 -13.90
C THR A 13 34.38 39.53 -15.05
N ALA A 14 33.28 39.78 -15.76
CA ALA A 14 32.93 39.20 -17.05
C ALA A 14 33.81 39.79 -18.19
N ALA A 15 34.01 39.03 -19.25
CA ALA A 15 34.41 39.55 -20.54
C ALA A 15 33.65 38.84 -21.67
N LEU A 16 32.76 39.63 -22.28
CA LEU A 16 32.21 39.43 -23.63
C LEU A 16 33.30 39.75 -24.67
N PHE A 17 33.38 38.97 -25.74
CA PHE A 17 33.88 39.43 -27.02
C PHE A 17 32.95 39.00 -28.16
N LEU A 18 32.29 39.97 -28.70
CA LEU A 18 31.81 39.99 -30.09
C LEU A 18 32.90 40.54 -30.98
N THR A 19 33.17 39.95 -32.16
CA THR A 19 33.52 40.77 -33.34
C THR A 19 33.17 40.02 -34.63
N ALA A 20 32.72 40.83 -35.58
CA ALA A 20 32.23 40.45 -36.90
C ALA A 20 33.30 40.67 -37.98
N CYS A 21 33.15 39.96 -39.08
CA CYS A 21 33.41 40.20 -40.51
C CYS A 21 34.60 41.01 -40.99
N GLY A 22 35.30 40.43 -42.01
CA GLY A 22 35.82 41.19 -43.16
C GLY A 22 37.12 40.66 -43.77
N GLY A 23 37.06 39.96 -44.89
CA GLY A 23 37.71 40.28 -46.14
C GLY A 23 39.15 39.83 -46.51
N SER A 24 39.17 38.95 -47.48
CA SER A 24 40.09 38.87 -48.65
C SER A 24 41.59 38.48 -48.54
N GLY A 25 41.92 37.39 -49.18
CA GLY A 25 43.02 37.32 -50.17
C GLY A 25 44.37 36.73 -49.73
N GLY A 26 44.77 35.63 -50.34
CA GLY A 26 46.18 35.29 -50.44
C GLY A 26 46.50 33.80 -50.27
N GLY A 27 46.89 33.12 -51.35
CA GLY A 27 47.15 31.68 -51.43
C GLY A 27 48.36 31.17 -50.65
N GLY A 28 48.25 29.94 -50.21
CA GLY A 28 49.32 29.16 -49.62
C GLY A 28 48.87 27.71 -49.51
N GLY A 29 49.52 26.83 -50.27
CA GLY A 29 49.21 25.39 -50.30
C GLY A 29 49.45 24.74 -48.94
N GLY A 30 48.37 24.28 -48.30
CA GLY A 30 48.40 23.48 -47.10
C GLY A 30 47.93 22.05 -47.42
N LEU A 31 48.73 21.05 -47.06
CA LEU A 31 48.42 19.64 -47.12
C LEU A 31 47.10 19.39 -46.34
N LEU A 32 46.11 18.96 -47.09
CA LEU A 32 44.85 18.44 -46.52
C LEU A 32 45.17 17.07 -45.90
N LEU A 33 45.18 16.99 -44.58
CA LEU A 33 45.04 15.74 -43.85
C LEU A 33 43.65 15.21 -44.06
N PRO A 34 43.47 13.90 -44.41
CA PRO A 34 42.13 13.32 -44.49
C PRO A 34 41.42 13.39 -43.15
N PRO A 35 40.08 13.60 -43.13
CA PRO A 35 39.32 13.56 -41.89
C PRO A 35 39.52 12.20 -41.20
N PRO A 36 39.53 12.14 -39.84
CA PRO A 36 39.61 10.87 -39.13
C PRO A 36 38.47 9.98 -39.58
N ALA A 37 38.80 8.75 -39.93
CA ALA A 37 37.82 7.75 -40.32
C ALA A 37 36.77 7.63 -39.17
N SER A 38 35.51 7.89 -39.49
CA SER A 38 34.42 7.63 -38.54
C SER A 38 34.43 6.14 -38.22
N ASN A 39 34.65 5.80 -36.95
CA ASN A 39 34.47 4.44 -36.48
C ASN A 39 33.04 3.99 -36.88
N PRO A 40 32.86 2.78 -37.44
CA PRO A 40 31.55 2.25 -37.65
C PRO A 40 30.77 2.25 -36.33
N PRO A 41 29.44 2.55 -36.34
CA PRO A 41 28.65 2.49 -35.14
C PRO A 41 28.81 1.11 -34.49
N ALA A 42 28.98 1.07 -33.19
CA ALA A 42 29.06 -0.17 -32.43
C ALA A 42 27.84 -1.05 -32.82
N PRO A 43 28.03 -2.35 -33.03
CA PRO A 43 26.91 -3.23 -33.31
C PRO A 43 25.87 -3.08 -32.19
N PRO A 44 24.56 -3.08 -32.52
CA PRO A 44 23.54 -3.03 -31.51
C PRO A 44 23.76 -4.18 -30.50
N PRO A 45 23.53 -3.94 -29.22
CA PRO A 45 23.64 -5.00 -28.21
C PRO A 45 22.80 -6.20 -28.68
N PRO A 46 23.28 -7.44 -28.45
CA PRO A 46 22.55 -8.63 -28.86
C PRO A 46 21.15 -8.54 -28.29
N ALA A 47 20.12 -8.78 -29.14
CA ALA A 47 18.74 -8.79 -28.72
C ALA A 47 18.61 -9.71 -27.52
N ALA A 48 18.07 -9.18 -26.41
CA ALA A 48 17.82 -9.97 -25.22
C ALA A 48 17.01 -11.20 -25.63
N SER A 49 17.49 -12.40 -25.29
CA SER A 49 16.75 -13.63 -25.60
C SER A 49 15.33 -13.49 -25.04
N ALA A 50 14.32 -13.83 -25.84
CA ALA A 50 12.92 -13.77 -25.40
C ALA A 50 12.76 -14.49 -24.06
N PRO A 51 12.02 -13.93 -23.12
CA PRO A 51 11.83 -14.54 -21.80
C PRO A 51 11.15 -15.90 -21.97
N LYS A 52 11.66 -16.89 -21.25
CA LYS A 52 11.04 -18.22 -21.23
C LYS A 52 10.07 -18.29 -20.07
N TYR A 53 8.81 -18.41 -20.39
CA TYR A 53 7.74 -18.66 -19.43
C TYR A 53 7.20 -20.08 -19.61
N THR A 54 6.76 -20.69 -18.52
CA THR A 54 6.06 -21.98 -18.53
C THR A 54 4.77 -21.86 -17.73
N LEU A 55 3.65 -22.12 -18.40
CA LEU A 55 2.32 -22.16 -17.82
C LEU A 55 1.94 -23.61 -17.52
N SER A 56 1.61 -23.90 -16.28
CA SER A 56 1.09 -25.22 -15.90
C SER A 56 -0.33 -25.06 -15.35
N ILE A 57 -1.31 -25.53 -16.10
CA ILE A 57 -2.71 -25.53 -15.67
C ILE A 57 -2.95 -26.79 -14.84
N ALA A 58 -3.25 -26.61 -13.56
CA ALA A 58 -3.51 -27.71 -12.65
C ALA A 58 -4.97 -28.16 -12.71
N ARG A 59 -5.90 -27.22 -12.92
CA ARG A 59 -7.34 -27.50 -12.88
C ARG A 59 -8.14 -26.44 -13.60
N THR A 60 -9.22 -26.89 -14.29
CA THR A 60 -10.27 -26.03 -14.85
C THR A 60 -11.60 -26.50 -14.32
N GLU A 61 -12.39 -25.57 -13.77
CA GLU A 61 -13.67 -25.85 -13.11
C GLU A 61 -14.73 -24.87 -13.60
N ASP A 62 -15.98 -25.35 -13.68
CA ASP A 62 -17.11 -24.49 -13.92
C ASP A 62 -17.39 -23.59 -12.71
N VAL A 63 -17.63 -22.31 -12.94
CA VAL A 63 -18.15 -21.40 -11.91
C VAL A 63 -19.68 -21.56 -11.87
N PRO A 64 -20.26 -21.84 -10.72
CA PRO A 64 -21.71 -21.98 -10.60
C PRO A 64 -22.45 -20.71 -11.05
N GLY A 65 -23.54 -20.88 -11.82
CA GLY A 65 -24.39 -19.79 -12.26
C GLY A 65 -24.05 -19.24 -13.64
N SER A 66 -24.73 -18.15 -13.98
CA SER A 66 -24.58 -17.42 -15.23
C SER A 66 -24.55 -15.92 -14.95
N PHE A 67 -23.71 -15.19 -15.64
CA PHE A 67 -23.41 -13.78 -15.35
C PHE A 67 -23.86 -12.89 -16.52
N GLY A 68 -25.09 -12.39 -16.46
CA GLY A 68 -25.63 -11.45 -17.43
C GLY A 68 -25.39 -11.85 -18.89
N SER A 69 -24.92 -10.93 -19.72
CA SER A 69 -24.63 -11.18 -21.14
C SER A 69 -23.38 -12.04 -21.36
N ALA A 70 -22.47 -12.10 -20.40
CA ALA A 70 -21.25 -12.90 -20.50
C ALA A 70 -21.50 -14.42 -20.35
N GLY A 71 -22.61 -14.81 -19.72
CA GLY A 71 -22.99 -16.22 -19.56
C GLY A 71 -22.18 -16.96 -18.51
N ALA A 72 -21.87 -18.22 -18.78
CA ALA A 72 -21.12 -19.09 -17.89
C ALA A 72 -19.62 -18.74 -17.85
N TYR A 73 -19.02 -18.92 -16.67
CA TYR A 73 -17.59 -18.74 -16.42
C TYR A 73 -16.90 -20.06 -16.11
N GLU A 74 -15.61 -20.09 -16.33
CA GLU A 74 -14.73 -21.12 -15.80
C GLU A 74 -13.62 -20.50 -14.95
N LYS A 75 -13.15 -21.29 -14.00
CA LYS A 75 -12.04 -20.99 -13.11
C LYS A 75 -10.86 -21.88 -13.45
N ILE A 76 -9.75 -21.30 -13.77
CA ILE A 76 -8.49 -21.97 -14.08
C ILE A 76 -7.52 -21.72 -12.91
N THR A 77 -6.95 -22.77 -12.35
CA THR A 77 -5.88 -22.67 -11.36
C THR A 77 -4.60 -23.29 -11.93
N GLY A 78 -3.49 -22.69 -11.60
CA GLY A 78 -2.21 -23.17 -12.11
C GLY A 78 -1.01 -22.44 -11.53
N THR A 79 0.12 -22.67 -12.16
CA THR A 79 1.39 -22.04 -11.84
C THR A 79 2.02 -21.44 -13.08
N PHE A 80 2.66 -20.30 -12.88
CA PHE A 80 3.44 -19.60 -13.87
C PHE A 80 4.89 -19.57 -13.38
N THR A 81 5.78 -20.18 -14.13
CA THR A 81 7.22 -20.19 -13.86
C THR A 81 7.90 -19.28 -14.87
N GLY A 82 8.71 -18.35 -14.39
CA GLY A 82 9.50 -17.46 -15.20
C GLY A 82 10.95 -17.42 -14.76
N GLU A 83 11.79 -16.91 -15.65
CA GLU A 83 13.20 -16.68 -15.38
C GLU A 83 13.58 -15.23 -15.68
N VAL A 84 14.38 -14.62 -14.80
CA VAL A 84 14.89 -13.26 -14.98
C VAL A 84 16.41 -13.26 -15.13
N ASP A 85 16.90 -12.40 -16.01
CA ASP A 85 18.35 -12.17 -16.16
C ASP A 85 18.81 -11.18 -15.09
N PRO A 86 19.77 -11.54 -14.23
CA PRO A 86 20.33 -10.59 -13.26
C PRO A 86 21.07 -9.42 -13.92
N LYS A 87 21.45 -9.56 -15.19
CA LYS A 87 22.16 -8.53 -15.96
C LYS A 87 21.23 -7.62 -16.76
N ASP A 88 19.95 -7.94 -16.86
CA ASP A 88 18.96 -7.12 -17.56
C ASP A 88 18.64 -5.88 -16.70
N THR A 89 18.73 -4.70 -17.34
CA THR A 89 18.52 -3.41 -16.68
C THR A 89 17.13 -3.27 -16.06
N HIS A 90 16.10 -3.91 -16.62
CA HIS A 90 14.74 -3.94 -16.05
C HIS A 90 14.67 -4.66 -14.70
N ASN A 91 15.66 -5.51 -14.38
CA ASN A 91 15.72 -6.27 -13.15
C ASN A 91 16.79 -5.76 -12.17
N ALA A 92 17.65 -4.83 -12.60
CA ALA A 92 18.82 -4.38 -11.85
C ALA A 92 18.49 -3.78 -10.48
N ILE A 93 17.26 -3.27 -10.30
CA ILE A 93 16.81 -2.71 -9.03
C ILE A 93 16.50 -3.78 -7.97
N ILE A 94 16.27 -5.05 -8.38
CA ILE A 94 15.87 -6.13 -7.46
C ILE A 94 17.02 -6.44 -6.51
N GLN A 95 16.78 -6.22 -5.22
CA GLN A 95 17.78 -6.44 -4.18
C GLN A 95 18.18 -7.91 -4.11
N ASP A 96 19.49 -8.18 -4.03
CA ASP A 96 20.11 -9.51 -3.95
C ASP A 96 19.86 -10.43 -5.16
N LEU A 97 19.33 -9.93 -6.27
CA LEU A 97 19.09 -10.75 -7.47
C LEU A 97 20.37 -11.41 -7.99
N ALA A 98 21.49 -10.68 -8.01
CA ALA A 98 22.80 -11.20 -8.44
C ALA A 98 23.40 -12.25 -7.48
N LEU A 99 22.84 -12.36 -6.26
CA LEU A 99 23.24 -13.34 -5.23
C LEU A 99 22.29 -14.55 -5.19
N ALA A 100 21.27 -14.57 -6.03
CA ALA A 100 20.34 -15.68 -6.14
C ALA A 100 20.96 -16.85 -6.93
N PRO A 101 20.66 -18.10 -6.61
CA PRO A 101 21.00 -19.24 -7.46
C PRO A 101 20.45 -19.08 -8.87
N THR A 102 21.25 -19.42 -9.87
CA THR A 102 20.87 -19.39 -11.28
C THR A 102 20.69 -20.80 -11.84
N ASN A 103 19.81 -20.94 -12.81
CA ASN A 103 19.66 -22.16 -13.59
C ASN A 103 20.81 -22.32 -14.63
N ALA A 104 20.78 -23.39 -15.42
CA ALA A 104 21.79 -23.69 -16.43
C ALA A 104 21.95 -22.58 -17.49
N ASN A 105 20.97 -21.69 -17.66
CA ASN A 105 21.01 -20.53 -18.56
C ASN A 105 21.57 -19.26 -17.86
N GLY A 106 22.01 -19.36 -16.62
CA GLY A 106 22.45 -18.20 -15.83
C GLY A 106 21.32 -17.27 -15.41
N LYS A 107 20.09 -17.74 -15.36
CA LYS A 107 18.90 -16.95 -15.01
C LYS A 107 18.37 -17.36 -13.64
N VAL A 108 17.76 -16.43 -12.93
CA VAL A 108 17.10 -16.65 -11.64
C VAL A 108 15.63 -17.00 -11.88
N GLU A 109 15.18 -18.12 -11.30
CA GLU A 109 13.82 -18.63 -11.47
C GLU A 109 12.90 -18.18 -10.34
N TYR A 110 11.62 -18.01 -10.69
CA TYR A 110 10.52 -17.85 -9.75
C TYR A 110 9.31 -18.68 -10.19
N LYS A 111 8.43 -19.02 -9.24
CA LYS A 111 7.18 -19.74 -9.50
C LYS A 111 6.03 -19.09 -8.75
N SER A 112 5.03 -18.58 -9.48
CA SER A 112 3.84 -17.93 -8.94
C SER A 112 2.60 -18.77 -9.20
N GLU A 113 1.80 -19.04 -8.18
CA GLU A 113 0.48 -19.60 -8.33
C GLU A 113 -0.51 -18.53 -8.76
N PHE A 114 -1.52 -18.95 -9.54
CA PHE A 114 -2.58 -18.06 -10.01
C PHE A 114 -3.95 -18.72 -10.03
N VAL A 115 -4.97 -17.87 -10.00
CA VAL A 115 -6.38 -18.20 -10.27
C VAL A 115 -6.89 -17.23 -11.31
N LEU A 116 -7.40 -17.76 -12.42
CA LEU A 116 -7.97 -17.02 -13.54
C LEU A 116 -9.44 -17.37 -13.70
N PHE A 117 -10.32 -16.37 -13.73
CA PHE A 117 -11.72 -16.54 -14.10
C PHE A 117 -11.96 -15.88 -15.45
N LYS A 118 -12.62 -16.59 -16.37
CA LYS A 118 -12.95 -16.06 -17.68
C LYS A 118 -14.30 -16.57 -18.19
N PRO A 119 -14.98 -15.84 -19.10
CA PRO A 119 -16.13 -16.40 -19.81
C PRO A 119 -15.75 -17.71 -20.50
N LYS A 120 -16.61 -18.71 -20.47
CA LYS A 120 -16.45 -19.94 -21.27
C LYS A 120 -16.46 -19.60 -22.76
N ASP A 121 -17.37 -18.73 -23.17
CA ASP A 121 -17.43 -18.17 -24.52
C ASP A 121 -16.63 -16.86 -24.57
N MET A 122 -15.38 -16.94 -25.02
CA MET A 122 -14.47 -15.79 -25.09
C MET A 122 -14.91 -14.71 -26.07
N SER A 123 -15.86 -14.98 -26.97
CA SER A 123 -16.46 -13.93 -27.82
C SER A 123 -17.26 -12.90 -27.03
N LYS A 124 -17.65 -13.26 -25.80
CA LYS A 124 -18.35 -12.40 -24.85
C LYS A 124 -17.42 -11.70 -23.85
N ALA A 125 -16.10 -11.92 -23.96
CA ALA A 125 -15.13 -11.22 -23.12
C ALA A 125 -15.10 -9.73 -23.47
N SER A 126 -15.05 -8.88 -22.40
CA SER A 126 -14.98 -7.42 -22.54
C SER A 126 -13.69 -6.91 -23.19
N GLY A 127 -12.65 -7.72 -23.15
CA GLY A 127 -11.30 -7.33 -23.53
C GLY A 127 -10.50 -6.73 -22.37
N VAL A 128 -11.04 -6.72 -21.15
CA VAL A 128 -10.36 -6.23 -19.96
C VAL A 128 -9.90 -7.39 -19.09
N LEU A 129 -8.59 -7.46 -18.83
CA LEU A 129 -8.00 -8.28 -17.77
C LEU A 129 -7.91 -7.44 -16.51
N ARG A 130 -8.63 -7.83 -15.48
CA ARG A 130 -8.53 -7.26 -14.15
C ARG A 130 -7.66 -8.14 -13.26
N TYR A 131 -6.53 -7.60 -12.82
CA TYR A 131 -5.70 -8.21 -11.79
C TYR A 131 -6.12 -7.69 -10.42
N ASP A 132 -6.52 -8.58 -9.52
CA ASP A 132 -6.78 -8.27 -8.12
C ASP A 132 -5.64 -8.85 -7.27
N ALA A 133 -4.80 -7.97 -6.73
CA ALA A 133 -3.65 -8.36 -5.92
C ALA A 133 -4.08 -9.08 -4.63
N PRO A 134 -3.63 -10.32 -4.38
CA PRO A 134 -4.07 -11.10 -3.22
C PRO A 134 -3.43 -10.60 -1.93
N ASN A 135 -4.24 -10.08 -1.01
CA ASN A 135 -3.78 -9.66 0.31
C ASN A 135 -3.38 -10.90 1.13
N ARG A 136 -2.09 -11.04 1.44
CA ARG A 136 -1.51 -12.21 2.14
C ARG A 136 -1.87 -13.54 1.47
N GLY A 137 -1.87 -13.52 0.13
CA GLY A 137 -2.16 -14.68 -0.69
C GLY A 137 -3.65 -15.05 -0.82
N ASN A 138 -4.57 -14.36 -0.16
CA ASN A 138 -5.99 -14.70 -0.22
C ASN A 138 -6.54 -14.51 -1.64
N ILE A 139 -7.15 -15.56 -2.18
CA ILE A 139 -7.77 -15.54 -3.50
C ILE A 139 -8.95 -14.58 -3.49
N VAL A 140 -8.98 -13.68 -4.47
CA VAL A 140 -10.10 -12.74 -4.64
C VAL A 140 -11.19 -13.43 -5.44
N ASN A 141 -12.41 -13.39 -4.93
CA ASN A 141 -13.58 -13.97 -5.58
C ASN A 141 -14.02 -13.12 -6.77
N LEU A 142 -14.66 -13.78 -7.73
CA LEU A 142 -15.28 -13.13 -8.88
C LEU A 142 -16.38 -12.16 -8.44
N ASP A 143 -16.31 -10.90 -8.88
CA ASP A 143 -17.35 -9.90 -8.65
C ASP A 143 -18.47 -10.06 -9.71
N PRO A 144 -19.72 -10.38 -9.32
CA PRO A 144 -20.81 -10.62 -10.27
C PRO A 144 -21.12 -9.43 -11.18
N TYR A 145 -20.95 -8.20 -10.71
CA TYR A 145 -21.21 -7.00 -11.51
C TYR A 145 -20.26 -6.91 -12.70
N PHE A 146 -18.95 -7.08 -12.48
CA PHE A 146 -17.97 -7.04 -13.56
C PHE A 146 -17.98 -8.33 -14.39
N ALA A 147 -18.28 -9.48 -13.76
CA ALA A 147 -18.44 -10.74 -14.47
C ALA A 147 -19.59 -10.67 -15.48
N SER A 148 -20.73 -10.04 -15.13
CA SER A 148 -21.86 -9.88 -16.05
C SER A 148 -21.51 -9.07 -17.32
N ARG A 149 -20.37 -8.38 -17.31
CA ARG A 149 -19.82 -7.55 -18.39
C ARG A 149 -18.68 -8.21 -19.16
N GLY A 150 -18.35 -9.47 -18.83
CA GLY A 150 -17.37 -10.25 -19.57
C GLY A 150 -15.90 -10.01 -19.17
N TYR A 151 -15.63 -9.51 -17.96
CA TYR A 151 -14.25 -9.34 -17.52
C TYR A 151 -13.53 -10.66 -17.34
N VAL A 152 -12.23 -10.65 -17.62
CA VAL A 152 -11.31 -11.70 -17.20
C VAL A 152 -10.67 -11.26 -15.87
N PHE A 153 -10.69 -12.14 -14.86
CA PHE A 153 -10.13 -11.83 -13.54
C PHE A 153 -8.92 -12.70 -13.27
N LEU A 154 -7.86 -12.09 -12.78
CA LEU A 154 -6.63 -12.76 -12.38
C LEU A 154 -6.28 -12.42 -10.94
N THR A 155 -6.09 -13.44 -10.12
CA THR A 155 -5.39 -13.37 -8.84
C THR A 155 -4.09 -14.14 -8.99
N ALA A 156 -2.94 -13.49 -8.79
CA ALA A 156 -1.63 -14.12 -8.91
C ALA A 156 -0.74 -13.71 -7.73
N ALA A 157 0.05 -14.66 -7.23
CA ALA A 157 0.90 -14.45 -6.07
C ALA A 157 2.05 -13.48 -6.38
N TRP A 158 2.28 -12.54 -5.46
CA TRP A 158 3.37 -11.56 -5.52
C TRP A 158 4.26 -11.57 -4.27
N GLN A 159 3.85 -12.29 -3.21
CA GLN A 159 4.53 -12.33 -1.92
C GLN A 159 5.22 -13.67 -1.69
N GLY A 160 6.53 -13.66 -1.45
CA GLY A 160 7.31 -14.86 -1.16
C GLY A 160 7.33 -15.26 0.32
N ASP A 161 6.65 -14.53 1.19
CA ASP A 161 6.54 -14.80 2.64
C ASP A 161 5.19 -15.43 3.05
N VAL A 162 4.30 -15.70 2.11
CA VAL A 162 3.02 -16.34 2.38
C VAL A 162 3.20 -17.86 2.47
N PRO A 163 2.83 -18.51 3.59
CA PRO A 163 2.83 -19.96 3.68
C PRO A 163 1.68 -20.57 2.85
N ALA A 164 1.93 -21.75 2.29
CA ALA A 164 0.90 -22.49 1.55
C ALA A 164 -0.27 -22.85 2.48
N ALA A 165 -1.48 -22.54 2.06
CA ALA A 165 -2.72 -22.87 2.77
C ALA A 165 -3.90 -22.89 1.79
N ALA A 166 -4.97 -23.56 2.16
CA ALA A 166 -6.22 -23.57 1.39
C ALA A 166 -6.74 -22.12 1.20
N GLY A 167 -7.19 -21.79 -0.01
CA GLY A 167 -7.69 -20.46 -0.35
C GLY A 167 -6.61 -19.41 -0.57
N LYS A 168 -5.34 -19.80 -0.63
CA LYS A 168 -4.22 -18.90 -0.90
C LYS A 168 -3.48 -19.26 -2.19
N VAL A 169 -2.87 -18.26 -2.80
CA VAL A 169 -1.84 -18.39 -3.82
C VAL A 169 -0.49 -17.99 -3.24
N THR A 170 0.57 -18.71 -3.62
CA THR A 170 1.93 -18.53 -3.09
C THR A 170 2.93 -18.24 -4.20
N LEU A 171 3.97 -17.46 -3.85
CA LEU A 171 5.11 -17.20 -4.71
C LEU A 171 6.36 -17.87 -4.14
N THR A 172 7.00 -18.70 -4.94
CA THR A 172 8.31 -19.27 -4.62
C THR A 172 9.40 -18.39 -5.22
N VAL A 173 10.29 -17.91 -4.37
CA VAL A 173 11.48 -17.14 -4.75
C VAL A 173 12.73 -17.77 -4.12
N PRO A 174 13.91 -17.65 -4.75
CA PRO A 174 15.13 -18.22 -4.21
C PRO A 174 15.62 -17.48 -2.97
N VAL A 175 16.44 -18.19 -2.19
CA VAL A 175 17.26 -17.62 -1.11
C VAL A 175 18.57 -17.15 -1.70
N ALA A 176 18.96 -15.90 -1.42
CA ALA A 176 20.28 -15.37 -1.81
C ALA A 176 21.38 -16.01 -0.96
N LYS A 177 22.56 -16.18 -1.58
CA LYS A 177 23.78 -16.76 -0.96
C LYS A 177 24.98 -15.84 -1.19
N ASN A 178 25.96 -15.91 -0.33
CA ASN A 178 27.26 -15.29 -0.60
C ASN A 178 27.89 -15.90 -1.86
N PRO A 179 28.85 -15.22 -2.52
CA PRO A 179 29.50 -15.74 -3.73
C PRO A 179 30.20 -17.10 -3.54
N ASP A 180 30.59 -17.44 -2.32
CA ASP A 180 31.17 -18.73 -1.94
C ASP A 180 30.13 -19.81 -1.63
N GLY A 181 28.84 -19.50 -1.78
CA GLY A 181 27.70 -20.40 -1.48
C GLY A 181 27.30 -20.43 0.01
N SER A 182 28.01 -19.71 0.87
CA SER A 182 27.66 -19.66 2.29
C SER A 182 26.36 -18.87 2.54
N THR A 183 25.78 -19.08 3.72
CA THR A 183 24.55 -18.40 4.16
C THR A 183 24.79 -16.91 4.37
N ILE A 184 23.92 -16.08 3.81
CA ILE A 184 23.84 -14.66 4.15
C ILE A 184 23.15 -14.50 5.48
N THR A 185 23.76 -13.71 6.38
CA THR A 185 23.16 -13.30 7.64
C THR A 185 23.11 -11.77 7.74
N GLY A 186 22.25 -11.24 8.59
CA GLY A 186 22.16 -9.81 8.84
C GLY A 186 21.24 -9.43 9.99
N PRO A 187 21.30 -8.20 10.49
CA PRO A 187 20.47 -7.74 11.57
C PRO A 187 19.00 -7.68 11.10
N TYR A 188 18.10 -8.06 11.97
CA TYR A 188 16.66 -7.98 11.79
C TYR A 188 15.98 -7.51 13.06
N ARG A 189 14.86 -6.80 12.93
CA ARG A 189 14.02 -6.33 14.03
C ARG A 189 12.64 -6.92 13.89
N ALA A 190 12.18 -7.61 14.92
CA ALA A 190 10.80 -8.07 15.05
C ALA A 190 10.09 -7.30 16.17
N GLU A 191 8.87 -6.89 15.92
CA GLU A 191 7.97 -6.32 16.90
C GLU A 191 6.99 -7.40 17.37
N LEU A 192 7.02 -7.73 18.65
CA LEU A 192 6.18 -8.76 19.25
C LEU A 192 5.07 -8.08 20.07
N LEU A 193 3.84 -8.17 19.59
CA LEU A 193 2.67 -7.51 20.18
C LEU A 193 1.67 -8.57 20.68
N PRO A 194 1.82 -9.07 21.91
CA PRO A 194 0.88 -10.03 22.46
C PRO A 194 -0.50 -9.40 22.60
N THR A 195 -1.53 -10.10 22.21
CA THR A 195 -2.93 -9.65 22.33
C THR A 195 -3.58 -10.11 23.63
N VAL A 196 -3.01 -11.14 24.24
CA VAL A 196 -3.41 -11.71 25.54
C VAL A 196 -2.17 -12.05 26.35
N ALA A 197 -2.32 -12.09 27.68
CA ALA A 197 -1.26 -12.61 28.54
C ALA A 197 -1.10 -14.11 28.29
N THR A 198 0.13 -14.55 28.01
CA THR A 198 0.41 -15.97 27.72
C THR A 198 1.84 -16.37 28.10
N GLY A 199 2.00 -17.61 28.55
CA GLY A 199 3.30 -18.27 28.71
C GLY A 199 3.77 -19.01 27.46
N ASP A 200 2.93 -19.11 26.43
CA ASP A 200 3.29 -19.74 25.16
C ASP A 200 4.30 -18.89 24.40
N SER A 201 5.08 -19.51 23.53
CA SER A 201 6.01 -18.78 22.67
C SER A 201 5.27 -17.94 21.63
N LEU A 202 5.86 -16.79 21.26
CA LEU A 202 5.42 -16.01 20.11
C LEU A 202 6.27 -16.32 18.87
N PRO A 203 5.64 -16.47 17.71
CA PRO A 203 6.35 -16.69 16.46
C PRO A 203 7.03 -15.40 15.98
N LEU A 204 8.15 -15.52 15.28
CA LEU A 204 8.71 -14.45 14.45
C LEU A 204 7.91 -14.37 13.14
N PRO A 205 7.68 -13.21 12.56
CA PRO A 205 8.16 -11.86 12.90
C PRO A 205 7.32 -11.11 13.94
N GLY A 206 6.35 -11.76 14.58
CA GLY A 206 5.52 -11.18 15.62
C GLY A 206 4.37 -10.29 15.10
N GLY A 207 3.44 -9.95 16.00
CA GLY A 207 2.29 -9.11 15.73
C GLY A 207 1.09 -9.82 15.09
N PRO A 208 -0.13 -9.27 15.23
CA PRO A 208 -1.37 -9.97 14.88
C PRO A 208 -1.54 -10.27 13.39
N PHE A 209 -0.90 -9.49 12.51
CA PHE A 209 -0.90 -9.73 11.06
C PHE A 209 0.31 -10.55 10.60
N ASN A 210 1.38 -10.61 11.39
CA ASN A 210 2.65 -11.22 11.04
C ASN A 210 2.71 -12.70 11.40
N ALA A 211 1.97 -13.15 12.40
CA ALA A 211 1.96 -14.55 12.85
C ALA A 211 1.58 -15.56 11.74
N ALA A 212 0.93 -15.09 10.68
CA ALA A 212 0.56 -15.89 9.52
C ALA A 212 1.60 -15.86 8.37
N MET A 213 2.72 -15.14 8.53
CA MET A 213 3.78 -15.02 7.51
C MET A 213 4.99 -15.89 7.84
N GLN A 214 5.77 -16.24 6.82
CA GLN A 214 7.03 -16.98 7.03
C GLN A 214 8.06 -16.03 7.64
N ALA A 215 8.61 -16.44 8.80
CA ALA A 215 9.67 -15.73 9.48
C ALA A 215 11.05 -16.00 8.84
N TYR A 216 11.99 -15.09 9.05
CA TYR A 216 13.41 -15.39 8.89
C TYR A 216 13.93 -16.03 10.18
N ALA A 217 14.53 -17.22 10.03
CA ALA A 217 15.10 -17.94 11.15
C ALA A 217 16.31 -17.18 11.74
N THR A 218 16.51 -17.34 13.05
CA THR A 218 17.74 -16.84 13.69
C THR A 218 18.98 -17.59 13.19
N ALA A 219 20.09 -16.89 13.03
CA ALA A 219 21.38 -17.51 12.70
C ALA A 219 22.00 -18.26 13.90
N SER A 220 21.53 -18.03 15.12
CA SER A 220 22.01 -18.71 16.32
C SER A 220 20.90 -18.81 17.36
N LEU A 221 20.83 -19.96 18.03
CA LEU A 221 19.98 -20.15 19.20
C LEU A 221 20.60 -19.56 20.49
N ASP A 222 21.86 -19.21 20.47
CA ASP A 222 22.57 -18.55 21.57
C ASP A 222 22.27 -17.05 21.55
N ASN A 223 21.30 -16.65 22.35
CA ASN A 223 20.85 -15.27 22.50
C ASN A 223 21.76 -14.39 23.38
N THR A 224 22.91 -14.91 23.82
CA THR A 224 23.94 -14.13 24.54
C THR A 224 24.95 -13.47 23.61
N LYS A 225 24.95 -13.85 22.33
CA LYS A 225 25.84 -13.27 21.32
C LYS A 225 25.52 -11.80 21.04
N PRO A 226 26.51 -11.03 20.58
CA PRO A 226 26.27 -9.67 20.09
C PRO A 226 25.21 -9.63 18.97
N GLY A 227 24.33 -8.63 18.99
CA GLY A 227 23.26 -8.48 18.02
C GLY A 227 21.95 -9.19 18.38
N TYR A 228 21.85 -9.75 19.59
CA TYR A 228 20.64 -10.38 20.12
C TYR A 228 20.15 -9.62 21.34
N VAL A 229 19.08 -8.85 21.20
CA VAL A 229 18.54 -7.97 22.25
C VAL A 229 17.03 -8.04 22.25
N LEU A 230 16.45 -8.36 23.39
CA LEU A 230 15.01 -8.24 23.63
C LEU A 230 14.75 -7.09 24.60
N THR A 231 13.85 -6.19 24.22
CA THR A 231 13.40 -5.09 25.06
C THR A 231 11.87 -5.05 25.11
N ARG A 232 11.35 -4.31 26.09
CA ARG A 232 9.92 -3.98 26.19
C ARG A 232 9.73 -2.52 26.55
N ARG A 233 8.57 -1.97 26.23
CA ARG A 233 8.10 -0.62 26.63
C ARG A 233 6.59 -0.56 26.53
N VAL A 234 5.96 0.43 27.16
CA VAL A 234 4.49 0.60 27.09
C VAL A 234 4.13 1.38 25.83
N ASN A 235 4.75 2.54 25.62
CA ASN A 235 4.57 3.39 24.44
C ASN A 235 5.84 3.40 23.59
N GLU A 236 5.70 3.86 22.35
CA GLU A 236 6.83 3.90 21.42
C GLU A 236 7.91 4.89 21.83
N GLU A 237 7.53 6.02 22.41
CA GLU A 237 8.42 7.07 22.88
C GLU A 237 9.11 6.71 24.21
N ASP A 238 8.63 5.69 24.90
CA ASP A 238 9.20 5.27 26.18
C ASP A 238 10.60 4.66 25.98
N ALA A 239 11.43 4.82 27.00
CA ALA A 239 12.74 4.18 27.06
C ALA A 239 12.61 2.64 27.01
N ARG A 240 13.41 2.00 26.16
CA ARG A 240 13.47 0.54 26.05
C ARG A 240 14.01 -0.09 27.33
N GLN A 241 13.22 -0.94 27.96
CA GLN A 241 13.61 -1.75 29.11
C GLN A 241 14.22 -3.07 28.62
N LEU A 242 15.50 -3.27 28.88
CA LEU A 242 16.20 -4.49 28.51
C LEU A 242 15.65 -5.70 29.28
N ILE A 243 15.39 -6.81 28.57
CA ILE A 243 15.10 -8.12 29.14
C ILE A 243 16.40 -8.94 29.09
N PRO A 244 16.95 -9.37 30.24
CA PRO A 244 18.20 -10.13 30.28
C PRO A 244 18.15 -11.41 29.43
N ALA A 245 19.26 -11.79 28.79
CA ALA A 245 19.34 -12.97 27.94
C ALA A 245 19.03 -14.29 28.68
N SER A 246 19.12 -14.32 30.01
CA SER A 246 18.70 -15.45 30.85
C SER A 246 17.18 -15.62 30.96
N GLU A 247 16.41 -14.58 30.63
CA GLU A 247 14.96 -14.55 30.81
C GLU A 247 14.18 -14.89 29.52
N TRP A 248 14.85 -15.09 28.40
CA TRP A 248 14.22 -15.44 27.12
C TRP A 248 15.09 -16.38 26.27
N LYS A 249 14.47 -17.15 25.38
CA LYS A 249 15.16 -18.07 24.47
C LYS A 249 14.46 -18.16 23.12
N PHE A 250 15.24 -18.47 22.05
CA PHE A 250 14.68 -18.97 20.80
C PHE A 250 14.19 -20.41 21.03
N ALA A 251 12.91 -20.54 21.32
CA ALA A 251 12.29 -21.79 21.68
C ALA A 251 10.78 -21.75 21.52
N LYS A 252 10.18 -22.95 21.44
CA LYS A 252 8.74 -23.18 21.61
C LYS A 252 8.43 -23.52 23.06
N CYS A 253 7.58 -22.70 23.66
CA CYS A 253 6.99 -22.91 24.99
C CYS A 253 5.48 -23.06 24.87
N ALA A 254 4.91 -23.83 25.78
CA ALA A 254 3.47 -24.02 25.99
C ALA A 254 3.23 -24.48 27.44
N ALA A 255 1.97 -24.55 27.86
CA ALA A 255 1.62 -24.96 29.23
C ALA A 255 2.26 -26.31 29.65
N GLY A 256 2.39 -27.27 28.73
CA GLY A 256 3.04 -28.56 28.96
C GLY A 256 4.57 -28.58 28.76
N ASN A 257 5.14 -27.46 28.31
CA ASN A 257 6.58 -27.31 28.06
C ASN A 257 7.01 -25.88 28.34
N PRO A 258 7.06 -25.48 29.63
CA PRO A 258 7.37 -24.11 30.02
C PRO A 258 8.83 -23.74 29.71
N PHE A 259 9.19 -22.48 29.97
CA PHE A 259 10.55 -22.00 29.82
C PHE A 259 11.59 -22.97 30.45
N PRO A 260 12.72 -23.29 29.76
CA PRO A 260 13.23 -22.67 28.52
C PRO A 260 12.63 -23.19 27.21
N GLY A 261 11.72 -24.15 27.24
CA GLY A 261 11.06 -24.73 26.10
C GLY A 261 11.93 -25.63 25.22
N THR A 262 11.44 -25.99 24.04
CA THR A 262 12.19 -26.73 23.03
C THR A 262 12.85 -25.74 22.06
N PRO A 263 14.17 -25.81 21.79
CA PRO A 263 14.86 -24.93 20.88
C PRO A 263 14.16 -24.82 19.51
N ASP A 264 13.93 -23.58 19.04
CA ASP A 264 13.26 -23.30 17.76
C ASP A 264 13.80 -21.98 17.17
N GLU A 265 14.17 -22.00 15.91
CA GLU A 265 14.80 -20.84 15.24
C GLU A 265 13.81 -19.74 14.85
N THR A 266 12.51 -19.97 14.97
CA THR A 266 11.44 -19.08 14.49
C THR A 266 10.45 -18.65 15.55
N SER A 267 10.70 -19.01 16.81
CA SER A 267 9.83 -18.69 17.94
C SER A 267 10.64 -18.18 19.12
N VAL A 268 10.03 -17.34 19.95
CA VAL A 268 10.64 -16.79 21.16
C VAL A 268 9.81 -17.15 22.39
N CYS A 269 10.46 -17.68 23.39
CA CYS A 269 9.91 -18.02 24.70
C CYS A 269 10.40 -17.01 25.75
N LEU A 270 9.50 -16.48 26.56
CA LEU A 270 9.79 -15.54 27.63
C LEU A 270 9.46 -16.18 28.99
N LYS A 271 10.43 -16.21 29.90
CA LYS A 271 10.30 -16.87 31.22
C LYS A 271 9.14 -16.32 32.06
N ALA A 272 8.97 -15.00 32.06
CA ALA A 272 7.87 -14.35 32.78
C ALA A 272 6.52 -14.42 32.03
N GLY A 273 6.49 -14.98 30.82
CA GLY A 273 5.35 -14.87 29.90
C GLY A 273 5.23 -13.46 29.27
N TRP A 274 4.34 -13.35 28.31
CA TRP A 274 4.06 -12.14 27.55
C TRP A 274 2.89 -11.38 28.17
N ASP A 275 3.03 -10.07 28.30
CA ASP A 275 2.02 -9.18 28.85
C ASP A 275 1.52 -8.23 27.74
N PRO A 276 0.22 -8.20 27.40
CA PRO A 276 -0.35 -7.33 26.37
C PRO A 276 -0.29 -5.83 26.70
N ALA A 277 0.08 -5.47 27.95
CA ALA A 277 0.34 -4.07 28.32
C ALA A 277 1.62 -3.51 27.68
N TYR A 278 2.54 -4.40 27.25
CA TYR A 278 3.81 -4.01 26.65
C TYR A 278 3.86 -4.32 25.16
N MET A 279 4.59 -3.50 24.43
CA MET A 279 5.19 -3.86 23.16
C MET A 279 6.61 -4.40 23.41
N TYR A 280 6.98 -5.46 22.71
CA TYR A 280 8.31 -6.04 22.78
C TYR A 280 9.03 -5.87 21.46
N GLU A 281 10.31 -5.58 21.53
CA GLU A 281 11.17 -5.42 20.37
C GLU A 281 12.34 -6.38 20.46
N LEU A 282 12.45 -7.26 19.48
CA LEU A 282 13.55 -8.21 19.36
C LEU A 282 14.43 -7.81 18.18
N VAL A 283 15.70 -7.52 18.48
CA VAL A 283 16.76 -7.44 17.47
C VAL A 283 17.52 -8.77 17.50
N TYR A 284 17.76 -9.34 16.32
CA TYR A 284 18.51 -10.59 16.19
C TYR A 284 19.22 -10.65 14.84
N VAL A 285 20.14 -11.61 14.71
CA VAL A 285 20.80 -11.91 13.42
C VAL A 285 19.96 -12.96 12.69
N ALA A 286 19.32 -12.53 11.60
CA ALA A 286 18.55 -13.41 10.71
C ALA A 286 19.45 -14.08 9.68
N LYS A 287 18.99 -15.18 9.07
CA LYS A 287 19.67 -15.91 8.00
C LYS A 287 18.75 -16.20 6.82
N ASP A 288 19.37 -16.56 5.68
CA ASP A 288 18.71 -17.03 4.46
C ASP A 288 17.69 -16.03 3.86
N PRO A 289 18.12 -14.81 3.46
CA PRO A 289 17.22 -13.83 2.89
C PRO A 289 16.65 -14.29 1.56
N LYS A 290 15.34 -14.25 1.42
CA LYS A 290 14.62 -14.48 0.17
C LYS A 290 14.70 -13.25 -0.74
N VAL A 291 14.82 -13.45 -2.06
CA VAL A 291 14.83 -12.36 -3.05
C VAL A 291 13.39 -11.91 -3.32
N MET A 292 12.79 -11.21 -2.34
CA MET A 292 11.37 -10.82 -2.36
C MET A 292 10.99 -9.92 -3.52
N GLY A 293 11.92 -9.06 -3.98
CA GLY A 293 11.71 -8.18 -5.14
C GLY A 293 11.36 -8.91 -6.45
N LEU A 294 11.63 -10.23 -6.53
CA LEU A 294 11.17 -11.05 -7.65
C LEU A 294 9.64 -11.09 -7.80
N GLY A 295 8.88 -10.79 -6.75
CA GLY A 295 7.42 -10.64 -6.85
C GLY A 295 6.98 -9.55 -7.80
N LEU A 296 7.76 -8.49 -7.92
CA LEU A 296 7.52 -7.40 -8.89
C LEU A 296 7.72 -7.90 -10.33
N ALA A 297 8.83 -8.61 -10.59
CA ALA A 297 9.12 -9.19 -11.91
C ALA A 297 8.11 -10.29 -12.28
N ALA A 298 7.73 -11.14 -11.32
CA ALA A 298 6.76 -12.21 -11.54
C ALA A 298 5.39 -11.67 -11.98
N LEU A 299 4.92 -10.61 -11.33
CA LEU A 299 3.67 -9.95 -11.73
C LEU A 299 3.79 -9.29 -13.11
N ARG A 300 4.85 -8.50 -13.35
CA ARG A 300 5.12 -7.87 -14.65
C ARG A 300 5.06 -8.89 -15.77
N ASP A 301 5.81 -9.96 -15.64
CA ASP A 301 6.00 -10.96 -16.68
C ASP A 301 4.72 -11.78 -16.92
N MET A 302 3.98 -12.11 -15.85
CA MET A 302 2.70 -12.85 -15.96
C MET A 302 1.62 -12.01 -16.68
N ILE A 303 1.49 -10.73 -16.34
CA ILE A 303 0.54 -9.84 -17.02
C ILE A 303 0.94 -9.66 -18.49
N ALA A 304 2.22 -9.44 -18.77
CA ALA A 304 2.72 -9.34 -20.14
C ALA A 304 2.41 -10.62 -20.96
N PHE A 305 2.59 -11.80 -20.35
CA PHE A 305 2.24 -13.08 -20.98
C PHE A 305 0.74 -13.18 -21.31
N PHE A 306 -0.14 -12.98 -20.33
CA PHE A 306 -1.58 -13.09 -20.58
C PHE A 306 -2.10 -12.05 -21.57
N HIS A 307 -1.46 -10.90 -21.66
CA HIS A 307 -1.86 -9.83 -22.58
C HIS A 307 -1.35 -10.05 -24.00
N HIS A 308 -0.12 -10.55 -24.18
CA HIS A 308 0.55 -10.45 -25.47
C HIS A 308 0.92 -11.79 -26.11
N GLU A 309 1.06 -12.87 -25.34
CA GLU A 309 1.59 -14.12 -25.87
C GLU A 309 0.47 -15.10 -26.26
N ALA A 310 0.66 -15.84 -27.35
CA ALA A 310 -0.28 -16.88 -27.77
C ALA A 310 -0.09 -18.19 -26.99
N SER A 311 1.15 -18.50 -26.62
CA SER A 311 1.53 -19.70 -25.89
C SER A 311 2.82 -19.46 -25.12
N ASP A 312 3.11 -20.35 -24.17
CA ASP A 312 4.37 -20.36 -23.43
C ASP A 312 5.52 -20.99 -24.25
N ALA A 313 6.71 -21.04 -23.66
CA ALA A 313 7.90 -21.61 -24.29
C ALA A 313 7.81 -23.13 -24.56
N ALA A 314 6.89 -23.84 -23.90
CA ALA A 314 6.61 -25.26 -24.09
C ALA A 314 5.47 -25.52 -25.10
N GLY A 315 4.83 -24.45 -25.60
CA GLY A 315 3.67 -24.55 -26.50
C GLY A 315 2.33 -24.65 -25.79
N THR A 316 2.28 -24.48 -24.46
CA THR A 316 1.02 -24.43 -23.71
C THR A 316 0.26 -23.17 -24.09
N ALA A 317 -0.96 -23.31 -24.60
CA ALA A 317 -1.78 -22.19 -25.05
C ALA A 317 -2.12 -21.24 -23.90
N ASN A 318 -2.02 -19.93 -24.14
CA ASN A 318 -2.55 -18.91 -23.25
C ASN A 318 -4.09 -18.96 -23.30
N PRO A 319 -4.78 -19.23 -22.18
CA PRO A 319 -6.24 -19.42 -22.17
C PRO A 319 -7.05 -18.15 -22.50
N VAL A 320 -6.39 -17.00 -22.61
CA VAL A 320 -7.00 -15.71 -22.98
C VAL A 320 -6.30 -15.03 -24.16
N ALA A 321 -5.55 -15.81 -24.93
CA ALA A 321 -4.81 -15.30 -26.09
C ALA A 321 -5.69 -14.45 -27.01
N SER A 322 -5.17 -13.28 -27.42
CA SER A 322 -5.82 -12.31 -28.33
C SER A 322 -7.15 -11.73 -27.82
N ALA A 323 -7.61 -12.10 -26.63
CA ALA A 323 -8.87 -11.59 -26.09
C ALA A 323 -8.69 -10.33 -25.24
N ILE A 324 -7.49 -10.09 -24.70
CA ILE A 324 -7.20 -8.95 -23.82
C ILE A 324 -6.73 -7.75 -24.64
N ARG A 325 -7.33 -6.60 -24.40
CA ARG A 325 -6.96 -5.31 -25.01
C ARG A 325 -6.48 -4.29 -23.99
N ASN A 326 -6.97 -4.40 -22.75
CA ASN A 326 -6.61 -3.51 -21.66
C ASN A 326 -6.40 -4.30 -20.37
N THR A 327 -5.51 -3.78 -19.53
CA THR A 327 -5.17 -4.37 -18.24
C THR A 327 -5.39 -3.37 -17.13
N ILE A 328 -6.12 -3.77 -16.07
CA ILE A 328 -6.41 -2.93 -14.91
C ILE A 328 -6.02 -3.71 -13.65
N ALA A 329 -5.14 -3.12 -12.84
CA ALA A 329 -4.79 -3.68 -11.55
C ALA A 329 -5.60 -3.06 -10.42
N SER A 330 -5.89 -3.87 -9.43
CA SER A 330 -6.50 -3.45 -8.16
C SER A 330 -5.74 -4.02 -6.98
N GLY A 331 -5.61 -3.22 -5.93
CA GLY A 331 -5.07 -3.65 -4.65
C GLY A 331 -5.73 -2.92 -3.50
N VAL A 332 -6.04 -3.66 -2.44
CA VAL A 332 -6.66 -3.10 -1.22
C VAL A 332 -5.65 -3.15 -0.09
N SER A 333 -5.49 -2.04 0.65
CA SER A 333 -4.60 -1.96 1.81
C SER A 333 -3.14 -2.26 1.42
N GLN A 334 -2.51 -3.25 2.04
CA GLN A 334 -1.18 -3.75 1.68
C GLN A 334 -1.01 -3.95 0.16
N CYS A 335 -2.01 -4.49 -0.50
CA CYS A 335 -1.95 -4.71 -1.95
C CYS A 335 -2.06 -3.42 -2.76
N GLY A 336 -2.78 -2.41 -2.27
CA GLY A 336 -2.77 -1.07 -2.86
C GLY A 336 -1.40 -0.40 -2.68
N ASN A 337 -0.79 -0.55 -1.51
CA ASN A 337 0.59 -0.10 -1.27
C ASN A 337 1.58 -0.82 -2.21
N PHE A 338 1.43 -2.13 -2.41
CA PHE A 338 2.22 -2.90 -3.36
C PHE A 338 2.06 -2.39 -4.79
N MET A 339 0.85 -2.10 -5.25
CA MET A 339 0.63 -1.57 -6.60
C MET A 339 1.30 -0.20 -6.81
N LYS A 340 1.32 0.67 -5.79
CA LYS A 340 2.09 1.92 -5.85
C LYS A 340 3.61 1.66 -5.88
N THR A 341 4.09 0.70 -5.11
CA THR A 341 5.51 0.27 -5.12
C THR A 341 5.89 -0.31 -6.48
N PHE A 342 5.04 -1.11 -7.10
CA PHE A 342 5.23 -1.67 -8.44
C PHE A 342 5.44 -0.56 -9.49
N VAL A 343 4.59 0.47 -9.47
CA VAL A 343 4.73 1.63 -10.36
C VAL A 343 5.99 2.43 -10.02
N HIS A 344 6.23 2.71 -8.74
CA HIS A 344 7.37 3.49 -8.28
C HIS A 344 8.71 2.89 -8.67
N LEU A 345 8.85 1.57 -8.57
CA LEU A 345 10.08 0.88 -8.90
C LEU A 345 10.25 0.58 -10.41
N GLY A 346 9.30 1.03 -11.25
CA GLY A 346 9.39 0.98 -12.70
C GLY A 346 8.87 -0.30 -13.35
N PHE A 347 8.22 -1.19 -12.59
CA PHE A 347 7.74 -2.47 -13.11
C PHE A 347 6.48 -2.38 -13.97
N ASN A 348 5.90 -1.18 -14.16
CA ASN A 348 4.83 -0.98 -15.15
C ASN A 348 5.35 -0.91 -16.60
N GLU A 349 6.63 -1.15 -16.80
CA GLU A 349 7.28 -1.40 -18.08
C GLU A 349 7.67 -2.87 -18.16
N ASP A 350 7.25 -3.56 -19.23
CA ASP A 350 7.69 -4.94 -19.49
C ASP A 350 9.06 -4.96 -20.20
N ARG A 351 9.63 -6.15 -20.37
CA ARG A 351 10.96 -6.32 -20.98
C ARG A 351 11.02 -5.95 -22.48
N ALA A 352 9.88 -5.67 -23.10
CA ALA A 352 9.77 -5.18 -24.48
C ALA A 352 9.46 -3.67 -24.53
N GLY A 353 9.51 -2.96 -23.39
CA GLY A 353 9.20 -1.53 -23.29
C GLY A 353 7.70 -1.23 -23.36
N ARG A 354 6.82 -2.24 -23.19
CA ARG A 354 5.37 -2.07 -23.26
C ARG A 354 4.80 -1.83 -21.85
N LYS A 355 3.68 -1.13 -21.80
CA LYS A 355 2.96 -0.90 -20.55
C LYS A 355 2.34 -2.21 -20.03
N VAL A 356 2.53 -2.50 -18.74
CA VAL A 356 1.98 -3.69 -18.07
C VAL A 356 0.53 -3.47 -17.66
N PHE A 357 0.23 -2.38 -16.98
CA PHE A 357 -1.14 -1.99 -16.61
C PHE A 357 -1.50 -0.65 -17.21
N ASP A 358 -2.66 -0.59 -17.90
CA ASP A 358 -3.24 0.66 -18.39
C ASP A 358 -3.89 1.47 -17.27
N GLY A 359 -4.47 0.78 -16.29
CA GLY A 359 -5.08 1.36 -15.10
C GLY A 359 -4.64 0.68 -13.82
N VAL A 360 -4.51 1.45 -12.74
CA VAL A 360 -4.22 0.94 -11.38
C VAL A 360 -5.14 1.61 -10.39
N PHE A 361 -5.81 0.83 -9.54
CA PHE A 361 -6.57 1.33 -8.40
C PHE A 361 -5.97 0.83 -7.09
N ALA A 362 -5.23 1.70 -6.40
CA ALA A 362 -4.68 1.47 -5.07
C ALA A 362 -5.66 1.97 -4.00
N GLN A 363 -6.44 1.08 -3.39
CA GLN A 363 -7.48 1.41 -2.44
C GLN A 363 -6.97 1.36 -1.01
N ILE A 364 -7.42 2.33 -0.17
CA ILE A 364 -7.02 2.47 1.24
C ILE A 364 -5.52 2.21 1.41
N ALA A 365 -4.74 2.98 0.65
CA ALA A 365 -3.33 2.72 0.41
C ALA A 365 -2.52 4.00 0.60
N ALA A 366 -2.27 4.39 1.85
CA ALA A 366 -1.49 5.58 2.17
C ALA A 366 0.00 5.41 1.84
N ARG A 367 0.57 4.24 2.13
CA ARG A 367 2.01 3.95 2.11
C ARG A 367 2.45 3.23 0.84
N GLN A 368 3.73 2.88 0.77
CA GLN A 368 4.30 1.90 -0.14
C GLN A 368 4.60 0.60 0.63
N THR A 369 4.85 -0.49 -0.09
CA THR A 369 5.24 -1.77 0.53
C THR A 369 6.74 -1.96 0.36
N ASN A 370 7.45 -2.19 1.45
CA ASN A 370 8.85 -2.55 1.40
C ASN A 370 9.01 -4.03 1.04
N ILE A 371 9.10 -4.32 -0.25
CA ILE A 371 9.32 -5.66 -0.80
C ILE A 371 10.76 -5.87 -1.28
N ASN A 372 11.50 -4.77 -1.49
CA ASN A 372 12.78 -4.81 -2.18
C ASN A 372 13.97 -4.54 -1.24
N THR A 373 13.87 -5.00 0.00
CA THR A 373 14.97 -4.98 0.97
C THR A 373 15.42 -6.40 1.32
N ARG A 374 16.68 -6.53 1.74
CA ARG A 374 17.17 -7.79 2.33
C ARG A 374 16.37 -8.07 3.60
N PHE A 375 15.89 -9.29 3.78
CA PHE A 375 15.00 -9.72 4.85
C PHE A 375 13.63 -9.03 4.85
N ALA A 376 13.12 -8.62 3.68
CA ALA A 376 11.77 -8.09 3.58
C ALA A 376 10.70 -9.13 3.97
N ILE A 377 9.68 -8.67 4.69
CA ILE A 377 8.46 -9.42 4.98
C ILE A 377 7.27 -8.55 4.54
N PRO A 378 6.99 -8.50 3.24
CA PRO A 378 5.96 -7.60 2.71
C PRO A 378 4.54 -7.92 3.21
N GLY A 379 4.27 -9.17 3.63
CA GLY A 379 3.00 -9.58 4.26
C GLY A 379 2.89 -9.19 5.72
N GLY A 380 4.01 -8.95 6.37
CA GLY A 380 4.11 -8.44 7.71
C GLY A 380 4.04 -6.93 7.70
N GLY A 381 2.90 -6.32 7.84
CA GLY A 381 2.84 -4.90 8.15
C GLY A 381 3.35 -4.67 9.57
N GLY A 382 3.99 -3.55 9.84
CA GLY A 382 4.33 -3.14 11.21
C GLY A 382 3.09 -3.13 12.10
N GLY A 383 3.31 -3.23 13.38
CA GLY A 383 2.24 -3.12 14.35
C GLY A 383 1.44 -1.84 14.15
N VAL A 384 0.18 -1.88 14.45
CA VAL A 384 -0.72 -0.73 14.32
C VAL A 384 -0.35 0.39 15.30
N ARG A 385 0.56 0.11 16.24
CA ARG A 385 0.97 1.03 17.31
C ARG A 385 2.24 1.81 16.97
N SER A 386 3.15 1.24 16.17
CA SER A 386 4.45 1.86 15.90
C SER A 386 4.84 1.70 14.44
N ASP A 387 4.32 2.58 13.65
CA ASP A 387 4.45 2.44 12.21
C ASP A 387 5.74 2.98 11.62
N HIS A 388 6.38 3.89 12.32
CA HIS A 388 7.56 4.58 11.77
C HIS A 388 8.87 3.81 12.01
N THR A 389 8.89 2.83 12.90
CA THR A 389 10.07 1.98 13.13
C THR A 389 9.91 0.56 12.61
N ALA A 390 8.79 0.23 11.98
CA ALA A 390 8.54 -1.12 11.49
C ALA A 390 9.49 -1.50 10.36
N PHE A 391 10.18 -2.62 10.54
CA PHE A 391 11.01 -3.22 9.48
C PHE A 391 10.13 -3.71 8.34
N GLY A 392 10.43 -3.29 7.12
CA GLY A 392 9.67 -3.71 5.95
C GLY A 392 8.53 -2.79 5.55
N GLN A 393 8.40 -1.61 6.15
CA GLN A 393 7.45 -0.59 5.70
C GLN A 393 8.16 0.57 4.99
N ALA A 394 7.57 0.94 3.87
CA ALA A 394 7.96 2.13 3.14
C ALA A 394 7.01 3.28 3.46
N GLY A 395 7.51 4.49 3.37
CA GLY A 395 6.76 5.70 3.68
C GLY A 395 5.78 6.14 2.60
N THR A 396 5.21 7.31 2.80
CA THR A 396 4.35 8.01 1.84
C THR A 396 5.17 9.09 1.13
N ARG A 397 4.89 9.32 -0.15
CA ARG A 397 5.49 10.38 -0.96
C ARG A 397 4.52 10.92 -2.01
N GLY A 398 4.80 12.10 -2.55
CA GLY A 398 4.02 12.68 -3.65
C GLY A 398 4.07 11.84 -4.93
N LEU A 399 3.20 12.14 -5.88
CA LEU A 399 3.05 11.37 -7.13
C LEU A 399 3.98 11.86 -8.24
N SER A 400 4.12 13.18 -8.39
CA SER A 400 4.81 13.82 -9.52
C SER A 400 6.31 13.51 -9.55
N LYS A 401 6.88 13.41 -10.76
CA LYS A 401 8.35 13.39 -10.94
C LYS A 401 9.05 14.62 -10.38
N ASP A 402 8.35 15.74 -10.31
CA ASP A 402 8.87 17.00 -9.80
C ASP A 402 8.72 17.16 -8.27
N TYR A 403 8.20 16.12 -7.58
CA TYR A 403 8.09 16.11 -6.12
C TYR A 403 9.45 16.28 -5.46
N VAL A 404 9.50 17.16 -4.47
CA VAL A 404 10.67 17.39 -3.63
C VAL A 404 10.32 17.01 -2.19
N ASP A 405 11.12 16.15 -1.61
CA ASP A 405 11.05 15.75 -0.22
C ASP A 405 12.19 16.40 0.56
N ASP A 406 11.92 17.56 1.14
CA ASP A 406 12.91 18.34 1.87
C ASP A 406 13.30 17.71 3.22
N VAL A 407 12.45 16.84 3.78
CA VAL A 407 12.76 16.09 5.01
C VAL A 407 13.82 15.04 4.72
N ALA A 408 13.63 14.23 3.69
CA ALA A 408 14.58 13.17 3.29
C ALA A 408 15.64 13.62 2.28
N GLN A 409 15.61 14.89 1.83
CA GLN A 409 16.54 15.43 0.84
C GLN A 409 16.56 14.61 -0.45
N ARG A 410 15.40 14.22 -0.95
CA ARG A 410 15.24 13.40 -2.16
C ARG A 410 14.25 14.03 -3.16
N ARG A 411 14.34 13.60 -4.42
CA ARG A 411 13.49 14.10 -5.51
C ARG A 411 12.81 12.96 -6.22
N GLY A 412 11.65 13.27 -6.83
CA GLY A 412 10.85 12.34 -7.59
C GLY A 412 9.82 11.59 -6.76
N GLY A 413 8.60 11.54 -7.28
CA GLY A 413 7.47 10.84 -6.70
C GLY A 413 7.26 9.44 -7.30
N ILE A 414 6.10 8.87 -7.02
CA ILE A 414 5.73 7.49 -7.41
C ILE A 414 5.76 7.29 -8.93
N LEU A 415 5.41 8.31 -9.73
CA LEU A 415 5.30 8.19 -11.19
C LEU A 415 6.61 8.49 -11.93
N SER A 416 7.69 8.84 -11.26
CA SER A 416 8.93 9.31 -11.90
C SER A 416 9.50 8.35 -12.93
N ARG A 417 9.56 7.03 -12.64
CA ARG A 417 10.13 6.05 -13.55
C ARG A 417 9.23 5.79 -14.75
N CYS A 418 7.95 5.61 -14.52
CA CYS A 418 7.02 5.36 -15.61
C CYS A 418 6.81 6.58 -16.53
N GLU A 419 6.97 7.81 -16.01
CA GLU A 419 6.98 9.03 -16.85
C GLU A 419 8.21 9.05 -17.76
N ALA A 420 9.38 8.61 -17.28
CA ALA A 420 10.59 8.54 -18.07
C ALA A 420 10.51 7.54 -19.23
N THR A 421 9.73 6.46 -19.10
CA THR A 421 9.57 5.40 -20.11
C THR A 421 8.23 5.49 -20.86
N GLY A 422 7.36 6.44 -20.51
CA GLY A 422 6.03 6.57 -21.14
C GLY A 422 5.04 5.46 -20.75
N THR A 423 5.32 4.70 -19.69
CA THR A 423 4.53 3.54 -19.27
C THR A 423 3.62 3.80 -18.07
N CYS A 424 3.38 5.07 -17.69
CA CYS A 424 2.50 5.39 -16.57
C CYS A 424 1.06 4.90 -16.79
N PRO A 425 0.46 4.25 -15.79
CA PRO A 425 -0.95 3.88 -15.82
C PRO A 425 -1.84 5.11 -15.55
N LYS A 426 -3.13 4.97 -15.84
CA LYS A 426 -4.17 5.79 -15.21
C LYS A 426 -4.27 5.34 -13.76
N LEU A 427 -3.94 6.22 -12.80
CA LEU A 427 -3.79 5.85 -11.40
C LEU A 427 -4.91 6.43 -10.53
N PHE A 428 -5.65 5.55 -9.84
CA PHE A 428 -6.54 5.94 -8.75
C PHE A 428 -5.94 5.51 -7.42
N ILE A 429 -6.03 6.41 -6.43
CA ILE A 429 -5.69 6.13 -5.04
C ILE A 429 -6.91 6.45 -4.18
N GLY A 430 -7.35 5.49 -3.38
CA GLY A 430 -8.43 5.66 -2.41
C GLY A 430 -7.87 5.81 -0.99
N PHE A 431 -8.43 6.72 -0.19
CA PHE A 431 -8.14 6.90 1.22
C PHE A 431 -9.40 6.79 2.05
N SER A 432 -9.30 6.18 3.22
CA SER A 432 -10.26 6.35 4.33
C SER A 432 -9.72 7.34 5.36
N GLY A 433 -10.50 7.68 6.37
CA GLY A 433 -10.02 8.55 7.46
C GLY A 433 -8.84 7.95 8.22
N THR A 434 -8.82 6.64 8.38
CA THR A 434 -7.71 5.92 9.04
C THR A 434 -6.37 6.13 8.31
N GLU A 435 -6.37 6.33 6.98
CA GLU A 435 -5.16 6.65 6.23
C GLU A 435 -4.53 7.96 6.67
N PHE A 436 -5.30 8.91 7.21
CA PHE A 436 -4.76 10.14 7.76
C PHE A 436 -4.28 10.00 9.19
N TYR A 437 -5.12 9.42 10.07
CA TYR A 437 -4.85 9.34 11.50
C TYR A 437 -3.82 8.27 11.88
N VAL A 438 -3.84 7.13 11.21
CA VAL A 438 -3.04 5.94 11.58
C VAL A 438 -1.96 5.63 10.55
N LEU A 439 -2.23 5.81 9.25
CA LEU A 439 -1.38 5.33 8.18
C LEU A 439 -0.61 6.44 7.46
N GLN A 440 -0.53 7.65 8.05
CA GLN A 440 0.36 8.76 7.67
C GLN A 440 0.20 9.20 6.20
N GLY A 441 -1.06 9.27 5.70
CA GLY A 441 -1.35 9.48 4.27
C GLY A 441 -1.17 10.92 3.77
N SER A 442 -1.20 11.93 4.64
CA SER A 442 -1.20 13.34 4.23
C SER A 442 -0.01 13.77 3.36
N PRO A 443 1.22 13.24 3.49
CA PRO A 443 2.35 13.60 2.62
C PRO A 443 2.20 13.19 1.14
N LEU A 444 1.16 12.43 0.79
CA LEU A 444 0.81 12.22 -0.62
C LEU A 444 0.12 13.45 -1.23
N LEU A 445 -0.53 14.26 -0.39
CA LEU A 445 -1.33 15.42 -0.79
C LEU A 445 -0.62 16.75 -0.56
N THR A 446 0.37 16.80 0.32
CA THR A 446 1.09 18.01 0.70
C THR A 446 2.60 17.83 0.61
N ASP A 447 3.32 18.95 0.64
CA ASP A 447 4.76 18.92 0.90
C ASP A 447 5.06 18.23 2.23
N ALA A 448 6.33 17.87 2.45
CA ALA A 448 6.77 17.15 3.63
C ALA A 448 6.52 17.90 4.96
N TRP A 449 6.41 19.24 4.90
CA TRP A 449 6.16 20.12 6.04
C TRP A 449 4.67 20.39 6.28
N GLY A 450 3.78 19.97 5.37
CA GLY A 450 2.34 20.22 5.45
C GLY A 450 2.00 21.69 5.34
N THR A 451 2.64 22.41 4.43
CA THR A 451 2.45 23.86 4.21
C THR A 451 1.84 24.18 2.86
N THR A 452 1.95 23.28 1.88
CA THR A 452 1.50 23.50 0.50
C THR A 452 0.82 22.25 -0.04
N ASP A 453 -0.35 22.41 -0.66
CA ASP A 453 -1.02 21.33 -1.40
C ASP A 453 -0.23 20.96 -2.64
N LEU A 454 -0.02 19.66 -2.89
CA LEU A 454 0.64 19.15 -4.09
C LEU A 454 -0.33 19.08 -5.28
N ALA A 455 0.12 19.56 -6.43
CA ALA A 455 -0.60 19.37 -7.68
C ALA A 455 -0.62 17.88 -8.05
N GLN A 456 -1.79 17.39 -8.44
CA GLN A 456 -1.96 15.99 -8.87
C GLN A 456 -1.62 15.87 -10.36
N PRO A 457 -0.83 14.85 -10.77
CA PRO A 457 -0.56 14.58 -12.18
C PRO A 457 -1.83 14.30 -12.99
N ALA A 458 -1.84 14.66 -14.26
CA ALA A 458 -3.03 14.54 -15.13
C ALA A 458 -3.53 13.09 -15.26
N ASN A 459 -2.63 12.10 -15.14
CA ASN A 459 -2.95 10.68 -15.19
C ASN A 459 -3.25 10.05 -13.82
N ALA A 460 -3.42 10.86 -12.75
CA ALA A 460 -3.73 10.38 -11.41
C ALA A 460 -4.96 11.08 -10.82
N ARG A 461 -5.70 10.36 -9.98
CA ARG A 461 -6.79 10.89 -9.15
C ARG A 461 -6.70 10.29 -7.76
N VAL A 462 -6.97 11.12 -6.75
CA VAL A 462 -7.02 10.69 -5.35
C VAL A 462 -8.43 10.93 -4.81
N TYR A 463 -9.01 9.89 -4.22
CA TYR A 463 -10.36 9.92 -3.67
C TYR A 463 -10.34 9.58 -2.20
N TYR A 464 -10.89 10.47 -1.40
CA TYR A 464 -11.04 10.29 0.03
C TYR A 464 -12.49 9.88 0.35
N TYR A 465 -12.67 8.76 1.03
CA TYR A 465 -13.95 8.30 1.56
C TYR A 465 -14.17 8.94 2.92
N ALA A 466 -14.94 10.02 2.94
CA ALA A 466 -15.15 10.85 4.13
C ALA A 466 -15.63 10.02 5.33
N SER A 467 -15.06 10.28 6.50
CA SER A 467 -15.46 9.70 7.81
C SER A 467 -15.50 8.16 7.84
N SER A 468 -14.79 7.49 6.94
CA SER A 468 -14.70 6.03 6.91
C SER A 468 -13.45 5.53 7.62
N HIS A 469 -13.45 4.26 8.01
CA HIS A 469 -12.28 3.58 8.52
C HIS A 469 -11.69 2.59 7.49
N HIS A 470 -10.51 2.02 7.78
CA HIS A 470 -9.73 1.20 6.86
C HIS A 470 -10.45 -0.08 6.40
N LEU A 471 -11.27 -0.70 7.25
CA LEU A 471 -11.94 -1.97 6.94
C LEU A 471 -13.22 -1.73 6.16
N LEU A 472 -13.10 -1.44 4.86
CA LEU A 472 -14.26 -1.13 4.00
C LEU A 472 -15.26 -2.28 3.92
N GLY A 473 -16.54 -1.93 3.89
CA GLY A 473 -17.64 -2.89 3.70
C GLY A 473 -18.10 -3.61 4.96
N LEU A 474 -17.49 -3.37 6.11
CA LEU A 474 -17.99 -3.92 7.36
C LEU A 474 -19.31 -3.25 7.75
N PRO A 475 -20.30 -4.04 8.28
CA PRO A 475 -21.48 -3.46 8.90
C PRO A 475 -21.10 -2.72 10.19
N SER A 476 -21.99 -1.83 10.65
CA SER A 476 -21.86 -1.26 12.01
C SER A 476 -21.81 -2.39 13.04
N MET A 477 -20.83 -2.37 13.91
CA MET A 477 -20.76 -3.33 15.00
C MET A 477 -21.22 -2.63 16.28
N PRO A 478 -22.37 -3.03 16.85
CA PRO A 478 -22.77 -2.54 18.16
C PRO A 478 -21.75 -3.05 19.20
N GLY A 479 -21.12 -2.14 19.89
CA GLY A 479 -20.03 -2.41 20.81
C GLY A 479 -18.65 -2.06 20.22
N SER A 480 -17.63 -2.02 21.07
CA SER A 480 -16.27 -1.80 20.63
C SER A 480 -15.71 -3.05 19.96
N ALA A 481 -15.02 -2.90 18.83
CA ALA A 481 -14.10 -3.94 18.40
C ALA A 481 -13.14 -4.27 19.56
N ALA A 482 -12.65 -5.49 19.63
CA ALA A 482 -11.79 -5.92 20.74
C ALA A 482 -10.68 -4.90 21.02
N GLY A 483 -10.73 -4.25 22.17
CA GLY A 483 -9.77 -3.24 22.61
C GLY A 483 -10.03 -1.79 22.17
N ALA A 484 -11.10 -1.48 21.42
CA ALA A 484 -11.47 -0.10 21.10
C ALA A 484 -12.26 0.57 22.22
N LEU A 485 -12.06 1.88 22.43
CA LEU A 485 -12.72 2.66 23.48
C LEU A 485 -14.18 2.93 23.12
N TYR A 486 -14.46 3.29 21.86
CA TYR A 486 -15.79 3.64 21.39
C TYR A 486 -16.37 2.54 20.49
N ALA A 487 -17.70 2.53 20.34
CA ALA A 487 -18.36 1.68 19.36
C ALA A 487 -17.79 1.93 17.95
N THR A 488 -17.61 0.87 17.16
CA THR A 488 -17.07 0.99 15.82
C THR A 488 -18.16 1.33 14.81
N ASN A 489 -17.84 2.24 13.88
CA ASN A 489 -18.73 2.55 12.76
C ASN A 489 -18.76 1.40 11.74
N GLY A 490 -19.85 1.31 10.99
CA GLY A 490 -19.88 0.60 9.71
C GLY A 490 -19.46 1.55 8.59
N ASN A 491 -19.00 0.99 7.48
CA ASN A 491 -18.74 1.75 6.26
C ASN A 491 -19.18 0.99 5.00
N ALA A 492 -20.25 0.23 5.13
CA ALA A 492 -20.83 -0.52 4.00
C ALA A 492 -21.27 0.42 2.85
N ALA A 493 -21.71 1.65 3.18
CA ALA A 493 -22.10 2.66 2.19
C ALA A 493 -20.93 3.18 1.32
N VAL A 494 -19.69 2.86 1.65
CA VAL A 494 -18.51 3.17 0.81
C VAL A 494 -18.39 2.19 -0.37
N ILE A 495 -18.88 0.97 -0.27
CA ILE A 495 -18.76 -0.05 -1.34
C ILE A 495 -19.39 0.39 -2.67
N PRO A 496 -20.60 0.97 -2.72
CA PRO A 496 -21.15 1.56 -3.94
C PRO A 496 -20.26 2.64 -4.55
N VAL A 497 -19.63 3.48 -3.73
CA VAL A 497 -18.68 4.49 -4.19
C VAL A 497 -17.46 3.84 -4.85
N VAL A 498 -16.87 2.84 -4.21
CA VAL A 498 -15.73 2.09 -4.75
C VAL A 498 -16.09 1.44 -6.09
N ARG A 499 -17.28 0.84 -6.20
CA ARG A 499 -17.77 0.24 -7.46
C ARG A 499 -17.88 1.28 -8.58
N ALA A 500 -18.42 2.45 -8.29
CA ALA A 500 -18.52 3.55 -9.25
C ALA A 500 -17.13 4.06 -9.68
N LEU A 501 -16.17 4.12 -8.77
CA LEU A 501 -14.79 4.49 -9.10
C LEU A 501 -14.11 3.44 -9.99
N TYR A 502 -14.35 2.16 -9.79
CA TYR A 502 -13.88 1.12 -10.73
C TYR A 502 -14.43 1.35 -12.12
N GLN A 503 -15.73 1.64 -12.24
CA GLN A 503 -16.36 1.96 -13.52
C GLN A 503 -15.73 3.20 -14.15
N ASN A 504 -15.44 4.24 -13.37
CA ASN A 504 -14.79 5.45 -13.85
C ASN A 504 -13.36 5.19 -14.35
N LEU A 505 -12.60 4.32 -13.66
CA LEU A 505 -11.26 3.95 -14.10
C LEU A 505 -11.30 3.15 -15.42
N GLU A 506 -12.24 2.21 -15.53
CA GLU A 506 -12.47 1.48 -16.79
C GLU A 506 -12.81 2.43 -17.94
N ASP A 507 -13.77 3.32 -17.73
CA ASP A 507 -14.18 4.30 -18.73
C ASP A 507 -13.00 5.19 -19.16
N TRP A 508 -12.13 5.52 -18.22
CA TRP A 508 -10.92 6.29 -18.53
C TRP A 508 -9.90 5.50 -19.33
N VAL A 509 -9.68 4.24 -18.97
CA VAL A 509 -8.74 3.33 -19.67
C VAL A 509 -9.26 2.96 -21.06
N VAL A 510 -10.52 2.49 -21.15
CA VAL A 510 -11.06 1.87 -22.36
C VAL A 510 -11.63 2.89 -23.34
N LYS A 511 -12.29 3.95 -22.81
CA LYS A 511 -13.03 4.94 -23.61
C LYS A 511 -12.35 6.31 -23.64
N GLY A 512 -11.30 6.53 -22.85
CA GLY A 512 -10.67 7.84 -22.70
C GLY A 512 -11.53 8.87 -21.97
N THR A 513 -12.67 8.45 -21.36
CA THR A 513 -13.58 9.34 -20.65
C THR A 513 -12.93 9.75 -19.31
N ASN A 514 -12.64 11.05 -19.15
CA ASN A 514 -12.06 11.54 -17.90
C ASN A 514 -12.96 11.24 -16.70
N PRO A 515 -12.38 10.73 -15.60
CA PRO A 515 -13.12 10.54 -14.35
C PRO A 515 -13.42 11.90 -13.69
N PRO A 516 -14.30 11.93 -12.68
CA PRO A 516 -14.42 13.09 -11.80
C PRO A 516 -13.06 13.49 -11.20
N ASP A 517 -12.90 14.77 -10.92
CA ASP A 517 -11.69 15.29 -10.27
C ASP A 517 -11.48 14.71 -8.88
N SER A 518 -10.23 14.73 -8.41
CA SER A 518 -9.86 14.28 -7.07
C SER A 518 -10.73 14.93 -6.00
N GLN A 519 -11.18 14.12 -5.06
CA GLN A 519 -12.00 14.55 -3.91
C GLN A 519 -11.20 14.30 -2.64
N VAL A 520 -10.46 15.28 -2.20
CA VAL A 520 -9.54 15.18 -1.04
C VAL A 520 -9.63 16.44 -0.18
N PRO A 521 -9.32 16.36 1.12
CA PRO A 521 -9.13 17.54 1.94
C PRO A 521 -7.90 18.33 1.49
N ARG A 522 -7.92 19.68 1.64
CA ARG A 522 -6.88 20.58 1.17
C ARG A 522 -6.55 21.62 2.23
N LEU A 523 -5.30 22.06 2.24
CA LEU A 523 -4.84 23.19 3.04
C LEU A 523 -5.49 24.50 2.57
N ALA A 524 -5.58 24.68 1.24
CA ALA A 524 -6.02 25.92 0.62
C ALA A 524 -7.46 26.31 1.00
N ASP A 525 -8.33 25.37 1.31
CA ASP A 525 -9.72 25.60 1.71
C ASP A 525 -9.98 25.31 3.20
N GLY A 526 -8.94 24.97 3.98
CA GLY A 526 -9.03 24.70 5.41
C GLY A 526 -9.69 23.37 5.76
N THR A 527 -9.85 22.46 4.80
CA THR A 527 -10.42 21.13 5.03
C THR A 527 -9.37 20.09 5.39
N LEU A 528 -8.06 20.39 5.22
CA LEU A 528 -6.93 19.62 5.73
C LEU A 528 -6.19 20.47 6.76
N VAL A 529 -6.08 19.99 8.00
CA VAL A 529 -5.58 20.79 9.13
C VAL A 529 -4.63 19.98 10.02
N ARG A 530 -3.91 20.65 10.92
CA ARG A 530 -3.18 19.98 11.99
C ARG A 530 -4.17 19.26 12.92
N PRO A 531 -3.82 18.10 13.50
CA PRO A 531 -4.73 17.34 14.35
C PRO A 531 -5.36 18.16 15.49
N GLN A 532 -4.59 19.06 16.10
CA GLN A 532 -5.04 19.94 17.19
C GLN A 532 -5.98 21.07 16.72
N GLN A 533 -6.14 21.27 15.42
CA GLN A 533 -7.00 22.30 14.83
C GLN A 533 -8.36 21.77 14.37
N VAL A 534 -8.59 20.46 14.53
CA VAL A 534 -9.89 19.85 14.22
C VAL A 534 -10.96 20.41 15.17
N LYS A 535 -12.05 20.91 14.60
CA LYS A 535 -13.18 21.50 15.33
C LYS A 535 -14.20 20.44 15.69
N PHE A 536 -13.75 19.37 16.38
CA PHE A 536 -14.64 18.28 16.76
C PHE A 536 -15.68 18.76 17.79
N PRO A 537 -16.99 18.46 17.60
CA PRO A 537 -18.04 18.90 18.51
C PRO A 537 -17.88 18.28 19.91
N ALA A 538 -18.31 19.00 20.93
CA ALA A 538 -18.27 18.55 22.32
C ALA A 538 -19.38 17.50 22.59
N ILE A 539 -19.24 16.32 22.02
CA ILE A 539 -20.20 15.22 22.19
C ILE A 539 -20.06 14.68 23.63
N PRO A 540 -21.16 14.55 24.39
CA PRO A 540 -21.08 14.01 25.76
C PRO A 540 -20.44 12.62 25.82
N GLY A 541 -19.43 12.49 26.68
CA GLY A 541 -18.68 11.24 26.84
C GLY A 541 -17.66 10.92 25.75
N VAL A 542 -17.40 11.84 24.80
CA VAL A 542 -16.42 11.66 23.74
C VAL A 542 -15.29 12.68 23.88
N GLY A 543 -14.04 12.19 23.92
CA GLY A 543 -12.84 13.03 23.92
C GLY A 543 -12.06 12.89 22.62
N TYR A 544 -11.96 13.96 21.83
CA TYR A 544 -11.02 14.02 20.72
C TYR A 544 -9.67 14.54 21.23
N THR A 545 -8.60 13.75 21.04
CA THR A 545 -7.26 14.07 21.56
C THR A 545 -6.31 14.66 20.52
N GLY A 546 -6.64 14.54 19.22
CA GLY A 546 -5.73 14.90 18.14
C GLY A 546 -4.56 13.93 17.98
N LEU A 547 -4.64 12.73 18.55
CA LEU A 547 -3.61 11.70 18.42
C LEU A 547 -3.54 11.18 16.97
N VAL A 548 -2.33 11.14 16.44
CA VAL A 548 -2.00 10.57 15.14
C VAL A 548 -0.69 9.79 15.25
N ASN A 549 -0.50 8.81 14.39
CA ASN A 549 0.80 8.19 14.27
C ASN A 549 1.78 9.13 13.57
N THR A 550 2.95 9.30 14.14
CA THR A 550 4.03 10.13 13.59
C THR A 550 4.69 9.45 12.39
N PHE A 551 5.35 10.22 11.55
CA PHE A 551 6.15 9.70 10.44
C PHE A 551 7.53 10.36 10.47
N SER A 552 8.50 9.59 10.95
CA SER A 552 9.87 10.06 11.21
C SER A 552 10.83 9.66 10.10
N LEU A 553 11.82 10.51 9.83
CA LEU A 553 12.94 10.16 8.99
C LEU A 553 13.92 9.27 9.77
N LEU A 554 14.18 8.09 9.23
CA LEU A 554 14.98 7.04 9.87
C LEU A 554 16.21 6.71 9.03
N ASP A 555 17.33 6.51 9.70
CA ASP A 555 18.57 5.99 9.12
C ASP A 555 18.61 4.46 9.29
N TRP A 556 18.55 3.75 8.16
CA TRP A 556 18.67 2.29 8.09
C TRP A 556 20.11 1.83 7.79
N GLY A 557 21.07 2.78 7.76
CA GLY A 557 22.48 2.52 7.46
C GLY A 557 22.84 2.73 5.99
N PRO A 558 24.16 2.74 5.69
CA PRO A 558 24.70 3.21 4.40
C PRO A 558 24.36 2.33 3.20
N SER A 559 23.93 1.09 3.42
CA SER A 559 23.55 0.17 2.35
C SER A 559 22.04 0.19 2.03
N TYR A 560 21.27 1.00 2.73
CA TYR A 560 19.87 1.27 2.43
C TYR A 560 19.75 2.42 1.43
N ARG A 561 18.84 2.30 0.48
CA ARG A 561 18.57 3.31 -0.56
C ARG A 561 17.23 4.00 -0.33
N PRO A 562 17.20 5.15 0.36
CA PRO A 562 15.95 5.84 0.70
C PRO A 562 15.14 6.26 -0.53
N GLN A 563 15.81 6.56 -1.67
CA GLN A 563 15.14 6.94 -2.92
C GLN A 563 14.21 5.83 -3.44
N ASP A 564 14.63 4.58 -3.31
CA ASP A 564 13.92 3.40 -3.81
C ASP A 564 13.20 2.65 -2.68
N GLU A 565 13.43 3.06 -1.42
CA GLU A 565 12.98 2.33 -0.23
C GLU A 565 13.40 0.85 -0.31
N SER A 566 14.66 0.63 -0.64
CA SER A 566 15.21 -0.69 -0.93
C SER A 566 16.65 -0.82 -0.41
N GLY A 567 17.25 -1.99 -0.59
CA GLY A 567 18.65 -2.21 -0.20
C GLY A 567 18.80 -3.07 1.04
N ILE A 568 19.87 -2.83 1.78
CA ILE A 568 20.24 -3.63 2.94
C ILE A 568 20.19 -2.77 4.20
N PRO A 569 19.17 -2.91 5.05
CA PRO A 569 19.18 -2.30 6.38
C PRO A 569 20.34 -2.89 7.20
N THR A 570 21.28 -2.03 7.61
CA THR A 570 22.44 -2.41 8.41
C THR A 570 22.42 -1.80 9.80
N GLN A 571 21.65 -0.73 9.99
CA GLN A 571 21.38 -0.13 11.29
C GLN A 571 19.99 -0.57 11.78
N VAL A 572 19.97 -1.43 12.79
CA VAL A 572 18.74 -2.04 13.33
C VAL A 572 18.84 -2.08 14.85
N PRO A 573 17.95 -1.43 15.60
CA PRO A 573 16.91 -0.50 15.13
C PRO A 573 17.45 0.67 14.33
N PRO A 574 16.66 1.27 13.43
CA PRO A 574 17.09 2.46 12.71
C PRO A 574 17.27 3.64 13.67
N ALA A 575 18.18 4.55 13.32
CA ALA A 575 18.34 5.77 14.10
C ALA A 575 17.35 6.84 13.63
N TYR A 576 16.77 7.57 14.60
CA TYR A 576 15.98 8.75 14.31
C TYR A 576 16.88 9.93 13.93
N LEU A 577 16.60 10.56 12.79
CA LEU A 577 17.40 11.65 12.24
C LEU A 577 16.94 13.05 12.70
N GLY A 578 16.06 13.13 13.71
CA GLY A 578 15.62 14.41 14.27
C GLY A 578 14.67 15.20 13.36
N ARG A 579 14.02 14.55 12.39
CA ARG A 579 13.11 15.20 11.43
C ARG A 579 11.86 14.36 11.23
N ASP A 580 10.70 14.99 11.34
CA ASP A 580 9.40 14.38 11.14
C ASP A 580 8.67 15.02 9.97
N TYR A 581 7.92 14.19 9.25
CA TYR A 581 6.94 14.67 8.28
C TYR A 581 5.72 15.24 9.00
N ALA A 582 5.13 16.26 8.44
CA ALA A 582 3.88 16.78 8.95
C ALA A 582 2.73 15.80 8.69
N ILE A 583 2.04 15.40 9.73
CA ILE A 583 0.78 14.66 9.60
C ILE A 583 -0.38 15.61 9.79
N LEU A 584 -1.25 15.64 8.78
CA LEU A 584 -2.46 16.43 8.73
C LEU A 584 -3.68 15.51 8.64
N VAL A 585 -4.83 16.01 9.08
CA VAL A 585 -6.08 15.25 9.15
C VAL A 585 -7.23 16.05 8.57
N PRO A 586 -8.32 15.40 8.12
CA PRO A 586 -9.50 16.09 7.63
C PRO A 586 -10.17 16.94 8.72
N GLN A 587 -10.69 18.11 8.33
CA GLN A 587 -11.55 18.95 9.16
C GLN A 587 -12.98 18.41 9.12
N VAL A 588 -13.72 18.59 10.22
CA VAL A 588 -15.08 18.09 10.39
C VAL A 588 -16.11 19.22 10.42
N ASP A 589 -17.37 18.88 10.11
CA ASP A 589 -18.55 19.73 10.24
C ASP A 589 -19.07 19.81 11.70
N ALA A 590 -20.18 20.50 11.91
CA ALA A 590 -20.81 20.64 13.23
C ALA A 590 -21.30 19.30 13.81
N ASP A 591 -21.44 18.29 12.98
CA ASP A 591 -21.83 16.94 13.40
C ASP A 591 -20.63 16.05 13.72
N GLY A 592 -19.41 16.54 13.48
CA GLY A 592 -18.17 15.79 13.63
C GLY A 592 -17.88 14.84 12.46
N ASN A 593 -18.60 14.96 11.33
CA ASN A 593 -18.32 14.24 10.10
C ASN A 593 -17.39 15.06 9.18
N ASP A 594 -16.54 14.40 8.41
CA ASP A 594 -15.58 15.09 7.54
C ASP A 594 -16.27 15.93 6.47
N ILE A 595 -15.76 17.15 6.27
CA ILE A 595 -16.30 18.12 5.30
C ILE A 595 -15.91 17.72 3.87
N ALA A 596 -14.66 17.34 3.67
CA ALA A 596 -14.09 17.04 2.36
C ALA A 596 -14.15 15.56 2.02
N GLY A 597 -13.90 15.24 0.74
CA GLY A 597 -13.91 13.89 0.21
C GLY A 597 -15.26 13.51 -0.40
N ILE A 598 -15.40 12.22 -0.73
CA ILE A 598 -16.68 11.66 -1.17
C ILE A 598 -17.48 11.29 0.07
N ARG A 599 -18.54 12.04 0.33
CA ARG A 599 -19.45 11.77 1.43
C ARG A 599 -20.43 10.68 0.99
N SER A 600 -20.22 9.42 1.43
CA SER A 600 -21.15 8.33 1.25
C SER A 600 -22.51 8.63 1.90
N LEU A 601 -23.53 7.83 1.67
CA LEU A 601 -24.86 8.08 2.23
C LEU A 601 -24.86 8.16 3.75
N ASP A 602 -24.01 7.38 4.43
CA ASP A 602 -23.84 7.41 5.89
C ASP A 602 -23.29 8.75 6.41
N VAL A 603 -22.67 9.55 5.55
CA VAL A 603 -22.08 10.85 5.88
C VAL A 603 -22.87 12.01 5.27
N ALA A 604 -23.46 11.81 4.10
CA ALA A 604 -24.29 12.82 3.44
C ALA A 604 -25.66 12.98 4.12
N VAL A 605 -26.22 11.87 4.64
CA VAL A 605 -27.50 11.80 5.36
C VAL A 605 -27.27 11.06 6.69
N PRO A 606 -26.54 11.69 7.65
CA PRO A 606 -26.00 10.97 8.79
C PRO A 606 -27.06 10.63 9.83
N LEU A 607 -26.93 9.45 10.41
CA LEU A 607 -27.64 9.02 11.61
C LEU A 607 -26.79 9.17 12.88
N GLY A 608 -25.57 9.64 12.73
CA GLY A 608 -24.59 9.86 13.79
C GLY A 608 -23.30 10.43 13.23
N THR A 609 -22.33 10.64 14.10
CA THR A 609 -20.96 10.97 13.72
C THR A 609 -20.19 9.68 13.42
N ASN A 610 -19.57 9.62 12.25
CA ASN A 610 -18.61 8.60 11.85
C ASN A 610 -17.20 9.21 11.87
N THR A 611 -16.20 8.46 12.33
CA THR A 611 -14.82 8.94 12.35
C THR A 611 -13.88 7.96 11.68
N GLY A 612 -12.74 8.47 11.18
CA GLY A 612 -11.61 7.66 10.71
C GLY A 612 -10.65 7.23 11.82
N TRP A 613 -10.96 7.54 13.07
CA TRP A 613 -10.14 7.27 14.26
C TRP A 613 -10.98 6.62 15.37
N ASN A 614 -10.30 5.87 16.25
CA ASN A 614 -10.80 5.36 17.52
C ASN A 614 -9.60 5.17 18.44
N TYR A 615 -9.82 5.07 19.73
CA TYR A 615 -8.75 4.90 20.72
C TYR A 615 -8.79 3.52 21.35
N THR A 616 -7.68 3.08 21.92
CA THR A 616 -7.62 1.84 22.70
C THR A 616 -8.28 2.04 24.07
N ASN A 617 -9.01 1.03 24.53
CA ASN A 617 -9.55 0.98 25.88
C ASN A 617 -8.51 0.40 26.84
N LYS A 618 -7.34 1.07 26.96
CA LYS A 618 -6.27 0.69 27.88
C LYS A 618 -6.14 1.74 29.00
N PRO A 619 -6.22 1.36 30.29
CA PRO A 619 -6.21 2.32 31.39
C PRO A 619 -4.94 3.17 31.48
N ALA A 620 -3.83 2.70 30.98
CA ALA A 620 -2.53 3.37 31.11
C ALA A 620 -2.13 4.24 29.92
N THR A 621 -2.76 4.07 28.74
CA THR A 621 -2.36 4.79 27.53
C THR A 621 -3.52 4.99 26.58
N ILE A 622 -3.71 6.21 26.10
CA ILE A 622 -4.57 6.49 24.97
C ILE A 622 -3.72 6.29 23.71
N ASP A 623 -4.08 5.31 22.89
CA ASP A 623 -3.43 4.98 21.64
C ASP A 623 -4.49 4.75 20.56
N GLN A 624 -4.11 4.78 19.26
CA GLN A 624 -5.04 4.46 18.19
C GLN A 624 -5.54 3.01 18.30
N ALA A 625 -6.85 2.79 18.11
CA ALA A 625 -7.44 1.44 18.11
C ALA A 625 -7.27 0.76 16.75
N GLY A 626 -6.05 0.76 16.23
CA GLY A 626 -5.73 0.13 14.98
C GLY A 626 -6.44 0.73 13.78
N LEU A 627 -7.07 -0.11 12.99
CA LEU A 627 -7.68 0.25 11.69
C LEU A 627 -9.18 0.58 11.79
N PHE A 628 -9.70 0.82 12.99
CA PHE A 628 -11.12 1.07 13.24
C PHE A 628 -11.41 2.56 13.43
N GLY A 629 -12.60 2.97 13.01
CA GLY A 629 -13.19 4.26 13.36
C GLY A 629 -14.22 4.12 14.49
N ALA A 630 -14.79 5.24 14.92
CA ALA A 630 -15.82 5.28 15.94
C ALA A 630 -17.16 5.75 15.38
N TYR A 631 -18.25 5.38 16.06
CA TYR A 631 -19.62 5.79 15.76
C TYR A 631 -20.30 6.36 16.98
N PHE A 632 -20.85 7.57 16.84
CA PHE A 632 -21.59 8.27 17.88
C PHE A 632 -23.00 8.62 17.37
N PRO A 633 -24.03 7.83 17.70
CA PRO A 633 -25.38 8.04 17.17
C PRO A 633 -25.94 9.40 17.60
N PHE A 634 -26.80 10.01 16.79
CA PHE A 634 -27.59 11.16 17.17
C PHE A 634 -28.72 10.78 18.10
N ALA A 635 -29.11 11.69 18.97
CA ALA A 635 -30.34 11.54 19.74
C ALA A 635 -31.54 11.40 18.79
N LYS A 636 -32.50 10.52 19.09
CA LYS A 636 -33.66 10.34 18.23
C LYS A 636 -34.61 11.54 18.27
N THR A 637 -34.79 12.15 19.44
CA THR A 637 -35.74 13.25 19.66
C THR A 637 -35.04 14.49 20.19
N THR A 638 -35.66 15.68 19.98
CA THR A 638 -35.21 16.95 20.53
C THR A 638 -35.11 16.90 22.06
N ALA A 639 -36.06 16.26 22.75
CA ALA A 639 -36.05 16.11 24.20
C ALA A 639 -34.82 15.30 24.68
N ALA A 640 -34.51 14.18 24.02
CA ALA A 640 -33.33 13.38 24.37
C ALA A 640 -32.03 14.13 24.14
N ARG A 641 -31.92 14.90 23.03
CA ARG A 641 -30.78 15.76 22.73
C ARG A 641 -30.57 16.81 23.81
N THR A 642 -31.62 17.56 24.13
CA THR A 642 -31.59 18.61 25.14
C THR A 642 -31.21 18.04 26.51
N GLY A 643 -31.79 16.88 26.87
CA GLY A 643 -31.51 16.22 28.15
C GLY A 643 -30.08 15.70 28.28
N SER A 644 -29.42 15.33 27.19
CA SER A 644 -28.02 14.88 27.16
C SER A 644 -27.01 16.04 27.04
N GLY A 645 -27.45 17.22 26.61
CA GLY A 645 -26.55 18.34 26.29
C GLY A 645 -25.75 18.15 24.98
N ASP A 646 -26.19 17.24 24.09
CA ASP A 646 -25.53 17.02 22.79
C ASP A 646 -25.71 18.25 21.90
N PRO A 647 -24.62 18.87 21.37
CA PRO A 647 -24.72 20.02 20.51
C PRO A 647 -25.27 19.69 19.11
N ARG A 648 -25.18 18.43 18.68
CA ARG A 648 -25.62 17.99 17.35
C ARG A 648 -27.17 17.87 17.31
N LEU A 649 -27.78 18.19 16.18
CA LEU A 649 -29.22 18.05 16.01
C LEU A 649 -29.67 16.58 16.14
N SER A 650 -30.82 16.34 16.75
CA SER A 650 -31.47 15.03 16.79
C SER A 650 -31.97 14.59 15.41
N LEU A 651 -32.28 13.30 15.25
CA LEU A 651 -32.89 12.79 14.01
C LEU A 651 -34.24 13.46 13.70
N GLN A 652 -35.03 13.73 14.73
CA GLN A 652 -36.31 14.44 14.61
C GLN A 652 -36.12 15.88 14.08
N GLU A 653 -35.14 16.61 14.57
CA GLU A 653 -34.83 17.97 14.10
C GLU A 653 -34.28 18.00 12.68
N ARG A 654 -33.61 16.92 12.23
CA ARG A 654 -33.00 16.83 10.90
C ARG A 654 -33.98 16.42 9.82
N TYR A 655 -34.74 15.41 10.11
CA TYR A 655 -35.56 14.73 9.09
C TYR A 655 -37.05 14.86 9.31
N THR A 656 -37.47 15.39 10.45
CA THR A 656 -38.85 15.54 10.85
C THR A 656 -39.54 14.18 11.06
N ASP A 657 -39.57 13.35 10.03
CA ASP A 657 -40.18 12.00 10.01
C ASP A 657 -39.42 11.05 9.05
N GLN A 658 -39.91 9.84 8.94
CA GLN A 658 -39.35 8.82 8.05
C GLN A 658 -39.37 9.24 6.57
N ALA A 659 -40.41 9.94 6.13
CA ALA A 659 -40.54 10.41 4.75
C ALA A 659 -39.47 11.47 4.43
N GLY A 660 -39.20 12.37 5.38
CA GLY A 660 -38.13 13.35 5.29
C GLY A 660 -36.73 12.69 5.20
N TYR A 661 -36.48 11.64 6.00
CA TYR A 661 -35.24 10.86 5.89
C TYR A 661 -35.09 10.20 4.51
N VAL A 662 -36.13 9.50 4.02
CA VAL A 662 -36.13 8.86 2.69
C VAL A 662 -35.90 9.90 1.58
N SER A 663 -36.53 11.08 1.70
CA SER A 663 -36.35 12.19 0.76
C SER A 663 -34.87 12.66 0.74
N ALA A 664 -34.27 12.81 1.91
CA ALA A 664 -32.84 13.20 2.02
C ALA A 664 -31.90 12.15 1.41
N VAL A 665 -32.14 10.84 1.68
CA VAL A 665 -31.37 9.74 1.08
C VAL A 665 -31.54 9.74 -0.44
N THR A 666 -32.77 9.96 -0.94
CA THR A 666 -33.05 10.02 -2.38
C THR A 666 -32.28 11.16 -3.05
N ALA A 667 -32.28 12.34 -2.44
CA ALA A 667 -31.56 13.50 -2.96
C ALA A 667 -30.03 13.26 -2.99
N ALA A 668 -29.48 12.75 -1.89
CA ALA A 668 -28.05 12.45 -1.78
C ALA A 668 -27.60 11.34 -2.74
N ALA A 669 -28.40 10.27 -2.89
CA ALA A 669 -28.11 9.19 -3.83
C ALA A 669 -28.11 9.69 -5.28
N ASN A 670 -29.08 10.53 -5.65
CA ASN A 670 -29.14 11.13 -6.98
C ASN A 670 -27.96 12.09 -7.25
N ASP A 671 -27.52 12.88 -6.26
CA ASP A 671 -26.31 13.72 -6.37
C ASP A 671 -25.06 12.87 -6.61
N LEU A 672 -24.86 11.78 -5.84
CA LEU A 672 -23.74 10.88 -6.03
C LEU A 672 -23.75 10.23 -7.43
N VAL A 673 -24.92 9.87 -7.96
CA VAL A 673 -25.07 9.36 -9.33
C VAL A 673 -24.70 10.43 -10.36
N ALA A 674 -25.25 11.64 -10.21
CA ALA A 674 -24.98 12.75 -11.14
C ALA A 674 -23.49 13.12 -11.18
N ARG A 675 -22.80 13.05 -10.03
CA ARG A 675 -21.37 13.26 -9.90
C ARG A 675 -20.51 12.02 -10.24
N ARG A 676 -21.14 10.90 -10.62
CA ARG A 676 -20.49 9.63 -10.98
C ARG A 676 -19.76 8.94 -9.81
N PHE A 677 -20.16 9.17 -8.58
CA PHE A 677 -19.65 8.50 -7.38
C PHE A 677 -20.56 7.39 -6.88
N MET A 678 -21.67 7.11 -7.56
CA MET A 678 -22.56 5.97 -7.30
C MET A 678 -23.18 5.50 -8.60
N LEU A 679 -23.36 4.20 -8.77
CA LEU A 679 -24.11 3.65 -9.90
C LEU A 679 -25.62 3.75 -9.63
N ARG A 680 -26.41 3.91 -10.70
CA ARG A 680 -27.88 4.00 -10.57
C ARG A 680 -28.49 2.80 -9.83
N VAL A 681 -28.01 1.60 -10.13
CA VAL A 681 -28.48 0.37 -9.46
C VAL A 681 -28.23 0.37 -7.95
N ASP A 682 -27.09 0.90 -7.52
CA ASP A 682 -26.76 1.00 -6.09
C ASP A 682 -27.57 2.11 -5.40
N ALA A 683 -27.83 3.22 -6.09
CA ALA A 683 -28.68 4.29 -5.58
C ALA A 683 -30.12 3.83 -5.39
N ASP A 684 -30.70 3.12 -6.37
CA ASP A 684 -32.06 2.58 -6.27
C ASP A 684 -32.19 1.58 -5.12
N ALA A 685 -31.18 0.71 -4.94
CA ALA A 685 -31.14 -0.22 -3.81
C ALA A 685 -31.04 0.50 -2.46
N ALA A 686 -30.24 1.56 -2.35
CA ALA A 686 -30.10 2.33 -1.12
C ALA A 686 -31.38 3.11 -0.76
N ILE A 687 -32.06 3.69 -1.75
CA ILE A 687 -33.37 4.38 -1.56
C ILE A 687 -34.43 3.39 -1.07
N ALA A 688 -34.49 2.20 -1.71
CA ALA A 688 -35.43 1.15 -1.29
C ALA A 688 -35.14 0.66 0.15
N ALA A 689 -33.87 0.49 0.51
CA ALA A 689 -33.46 0.13 1.86
C ALA A 689 -33.85 1.20 2.89
N ALA A 690 -33.64 2.48 2.59
CA ALA A 690 -34.02 3.59 3.45
C ALA A 690 -35.56 3.64 3.68
N ALA A 691 -36.35 3.36 2.64
CA ALA A 691 -37.82 3.28 2.76
C ALA A 691 -38.28 2.11 3.61
N ALA A 692 -37.56 0.97 3.57
CA ALA A 692 -37.89 -0.25 4.29
C ALA A 692 -37.43 -0.26 5.76
N THR A 693 -36.49 0.62 6.15
CA THR A 693 -35.87 0.60 7.48
C THR A 693 -36.25 1.85 8.27
N PRO A 694 -37.16 1.77 9.25
CA PRO A 694 -37.52 2.91 10.10
C PRO A 694 -36.30 3.37 10.96
N VAL A 695 -35.94 4.66 10.88
CA VAL A 695 -34.89 5.26 11.67
C VAL A 695 -35.40 6.26 12.70
N LEU A 696 -36.63 6.74 12.52
CA LEU A 696 -37.32 7.66 13.41
C LEU A 696 -38.41 6.95 14.19
N PRO A 697 -38.75 7.43 15.42
CA PRO A 697 -39.78 6.82 16.25
C PRO A 697 -41.15 6.87 15.59
#